data_97e4cdb5d855e27c6fbc556f6eda97d6
#
_entry.id   97e4cdb5d855e27c6fbc556f6eda97d6
#
_cell.length_a   1.000
_cell.length_b   1.000
_cell.length_c   1.000
_cell.angle_alpha   90.00
_cell.angle_beta   90.00
_cell.angle_gamma   90.00
#
_symmetry.space_group_name_H-M   'P 1'
#
loop_
_entity.id
_entity.type
_entity.pdbx_description
1 polymer ?
#
loop_
_entity_poly.entity_id
_entity_poly.type
_entity_poly.pdbx_seq_one_letter_code
_entity_poly.pdbx_strand_id
1 'polypeptide(L)'
;MRAKARAERSEPKASAPFRWVSDGHLPNEFAPGSRSGEQLPLDIAFLARHGVPAGRLHSAARLSADRGTLASHELLSGGFDRRLYWSLLADDLGLAFVDRLSGAEIVANAGMLVTDAVRLATCVLVRRGAVTVLVLAPLPDEIPLLQRHLAETPTLAARLRIATPETIRAFLVVHRHAALTHYAVNRLARVLPPLSARNLRQARGASGTTALLAAVMALALLSPLTAAKALALLSTAFFFNCSVWKMAAALRRVRRLRVEPVFDQHLPSYTVLVPLYREARVTPDLVTHLKKIDYPKSKLQILLIVEADDGETRAAASLHAGSPPFEMIAVPPGEPRTKPKALTYALAFARGAFVVVYDAEDRPEPDQLRKAAAAFRERPELGCVQARLTPDNQGSWYARMFTLEYAANFEVLLPALADWGAPMPLGGTSNHFPRALLEKVAAWDPFNVTEDADLGIRLARFGYRSATIFSRTYEEAPVTFRQWLPQRRRWVKGWMQTVALCLGKGIPRGLRLPLCQQLAVHGILSAGVLGLLLYPASLIVVAVAAIAALDGRWPQEPYVWALLALNLGNLFAVLIAAAISAARGLRSARALWLVWHIPLLPAYWALMSFAAWQALFQFFRRPSEWEKTTHGVACDRRRRRTRPKLV
;
A
#
# COMPACT_ATOMS: atom_id res chain seq x y z
N MET A 1 -49.67 26.52 -9.98
CA MET A 1 -48.86 25.99 -11.10
C MET A 1 -47.59 25.34 -10.54
N ARG A 2 -47.58 24.01 -10.38
CA ARG A 2 -46.43 23.24 -9.85
C ARG A 2 -45.75 22.57 -11.03
N ALA A 3 -44.53 23.03 -11.37
CA ALA A 3 -43.68 22.39 -12.37
C ALA A 3 -42.91 21.25 -11.69
N LYS A 4 -43.16 20.02 -12.13
CA LYS A 4 -42.40 18.80 -11.76
C LYS A 4 -41.06 18.82 -12.47
N ALA A 5 -39.95 19.03 -11.74
CA ALA A 5 -38.63 18.67 -12.19
C ALA A 5 -38.36 17.20 -11.79
N ARG A 6 -38.46 16.32 -12.77
CA ARG A 6 -38.03 14.92 -12.68
C ARG A 6 -36.50 14.88 -12.87
N ALA A 7 -35.76 14.79 -11.78
CA ALA A 7 -34.36 14.47 -11.84
C ALA A 7 -34.21 12.97 -12.14
N GLU A 8 -33.77 12.64 -13.33
CA GLU A 8 -33.34 11.30 -13.69
C GLU A 8 -32.11 10.93 -12.83
N ARG A 9 -32.34 10.05 -11.88
CA ARG A 9 -31.26 9.39 -11.14
C ARG A 9 -30.71 8.31 -12.05
N SER A 10 -29.57 8.59 -12.70
CA SER A 10 -28.75 7.57 -13.31
C SER A 10 -28.18 6.68 -12.20
N GLU A 11 -28.65 5.44 -12.13
CA GLU A 11 -28.01 4.39 -11.33
C GLU A 11 -26.55 4.26 -11.79
N PRO A 12 -25.57 4.12 -10.88
CA PRO A 12 -24.22 3.80 -11.28
C PRO A 12 -24.24 2.37 -11.84
N LYS A 13 -24.17 2.25 -13.16
CA LYS A 13 -23.92 0.98 -13.85
C LYS A 13 -22.68 0.36 -13.23
N ALA A 14 -22.75 -0.94 -12.90
CA ALA A 14 -21.60 -1.74 -12.50
C ALA A 14 -20.43 -1.40 -13.44
N SER A 15 -19.35 -0.90 -12.87
CA SER A 15 -18.19 -0.45 -13.62
C SER A 15 -17.67 -1.63 -14.45
N ALA A 16 -17.64 -1.45 -15.76
CA ALA A 16 -16.98 -2.40 -16.66
C ALA A 16 -15.59 -2.73 -16.14
N PRO A 17 -15.09 -3.97 -16.31
CA PRO A 17 -13.76 -4.34 -15.87
C PRO A 17 -12.75 -3.36 -16.49
N PHE A 18 -11.77 -2.96 -15.67
CA PHE A 18 -10.69 -2.07 -16.06
C PHE A 18 -10.00 -2.67 -17.29
N ARG A 19 -10.33 -2.19 -18.48
CA ARG A 19 -9.60 -2.53 -19.68
C ARG A 19 -8.25 -1.84 -19.61
N TRP A 20 -7.19 -2.58 -19.85
CA TRP A 20 -5.87 -2.06 -20.15
C TRP A 20 -6.00 -1.06 -21.31
N VAL A 21 -6.18 0.18 -21.00
CA VAL A 21 -5.82 1.25 -21.90
C VAL A 21 -4.32 1.37 -21.67
N SER A 22 -3.52 0.93 -22.63
CA SER A 22 -2.13 1.37 -22.72
C SER A 22 -2.22 2.90 -22.72
N ASP A 23 -1.83 3.54 -21.61
CA ASP A 23 -1.68 5.00 -21.55
C ASP A 23 -0.60 5.36 -22.58
N GLY A 24 -1.02 5.82 -23.71
CA GLY A 24 -0.23 6.06 -24.93
C GLY A 24 -0.76 5.22 -26.08
N HIS A 25 -1.92 5.57 -26.64
CA HIS A 25 -2.13 5.35 -28.05
C HIS A 25 -1.06 6.17 -28.78
N LEU A 26 0.12 5.56 -28.98
CA LEU A 26 0.93 5.95 -30.13
C LEU A 26 0.01 5.71 -31.35
N PRO A 27 -0.20 6.70 -32.23
CA PRO A 27 -0.89 6.47 -33.49
C PRO A 27 -0.28 5.25 -34.15
N ASN A 28 -1.08 4.39 -34.78
CA ASN A 28 -0.66 3.17 -35.48
C ASN A 28 0.30 3.41 -36.67
N GLU A 29 0.88 4.59 -36.79
CA GLU A 29 1.92 4.94 -37.77
C GLU A 29 3.33 4.44 -37.38
N PHE A 30 3.51 3.89 -36.18
CA PHE A 30 4.76 3.23 -35.75
C PHE A 30 4.69 1.70 -35.86
N ALA A 31 4.17 1.17 -36.98
CA ALA A 31 4.35 -0.25 -37.28
C ALA A 31 5.84 -0.52 -37.54
N PRO A 32 6.44 -1.60 -36.98
CA PRO A 32 7.81 -1.98 -37.26
C PRO A 32 7.90 -2.59 -38.69
N GLY A 33 8.21 -1.77 -39.65
CA GLY A 33 8.30 -2.23 -41.05
C GLY A 33 8.94 -1.22 -41.97
N SER A 34 10.27 -1.03 -41.86
CA SER A 34 11.13 -0.87 -43.05
C SER A 34 12.61 -0.80 -42.62
N ARG A 35 13.35 -1.79 -43.01
CA ARG A 35 14.82 -1.77 -43.10
C ARG A 35 15.20 -0.85 -44.26
N SER A 36 15.45 0.44 -43.95
CA SER A 36 16.22 1.32 -44.84
C SER A 36 16.42 2.67 -44.16
N GLY A 37 17.66 3.07 -43.88
CA GLY A 37 18.10 4.40 -43.43
C GLY A 37 17.45 4.85 -42.08
N GLU A 38 18.06 4.47 -40.95
CA GLU A 38 17.51 4.69 -39.61
C GLU A 38 17.25 6.17 -39.33
N GLN A 39 16.02 6.64 -39.57
CA GLN A 39 15.56 7.92 -39.08
C GLN A 39 15.44 7.85 -37.55
N LEU A 40 16.10 8.77 -36.84
CA LEU A 40 16.01 8.86 -35.41
C LEU A 40 14.58 9.24 -34.97
N PRO A 41 14.07 8.68 -33.86
CA PRO A 41 12.79 9.09 -33.27
C PRO A 41 12.74 10.60 -33.01
N LEU A 42 11.57 11.22 -33.22
CA LEU A 42 11.38 12.68 -33.14
C LEU A 42 11.82 13.27 -31.81
N ASP A 43 11.64 12.53 -30.72
CA ASP A 43 11.97 12.94 -29.35
C ASP A 43 13.47 13.02 -29.07
N ILE A 44 14.34 12.52 -29.97
CA ILE A 44 15.80 12.64 -29.87
C ILE A 44 16.46 13.11 -31.17
N ALA A 45 15.72 13.26 -32.27
CA ALA A 45 16.27 13.61 -33.58
C ALA A 45 16.96 14.99 -33.59
N PHE A 46 16.43 15.95 -32.84
CA PHE A 46 17.03 17.29 -32.70
C PHE A 46 18.43 17.24 -32.07
N LEU A 47 18.73 16.27 -31.21
CA LEU A 47 20.03 16.12 -30.56
C LEU A 47 21.16 15.85 -31.55
N ALA A 48 20.85 15.22 -32.69
CA ALA A 48 21.84 15.01 -33.75
C ALA A 48 22.31 16.33 -34.36
N ARG A 49 21.41 17.33 -34.52
CA ARG A 49 21.74 18.68 -34.99
C ARG A 49 22.66 19.45 -34.02
N HIS A 50 22.60 19.09 -32.74
CA HIS A 50 23.41 19.67 -31.69
C HIS A 50 24.68 18.87 -31.36
N GLY A 51 25.12 17.95 -32.24
CA GLY A 51 26.39 17.24 -32.11
C GLY A 51 26.43 16.11 -31.09
N VAL A 52 25.28 15.60 -30.62
CA VAL A 52 25.26 14.42 -29.77
C VAL A 52 25.66 13.18 -30.59
N PRO A 53 26.61 12.32 -30.10
CA PRO A 53 27.14 11.21 -30.87
C PRO A 53 26.04 10.25 -31.39
N ALA A 54 26.04 9.98 -32.68
CA ALA A 54 25.04 9.14 -33.36
C ALA A 54 24.90 7.74 -32.73
N GLY A 55 26.01 7.10 -32.32
CA GLY A 55 25.97 5.78 -31.67
C GLY A 55 25.16 5.75 -30.39
N ARG A 56 25.15 6.86 -29.63
CA ARG A 56 24.36 6.99 -28.40
C ARG A 56 22.86 7.15 -28.73
N LEU A 57 22.52 7.92 -29.77
CA LEU A 57 21.15 8.13 -30.22
C LEU A 57 20.54 6.84 -30.81
N HIS A 58 21.28 6.14 -31.68
CA HIS A 58 20.85 4.87 -32.24
C HIS A 58 20.70 3.76 -31.17
N SER A 59 21.56 3.77 -30.15
CA SER A 59 21.41 2.84 -29.02
C SER A 59 20.11 3.09 -28.25
N ALA A 60 19.79 4.36 -27.97
CA ALA A 60 18.54 4.75 -27.31
C ALA A 60 17.32 4.40 -28.16
N ALA A 61 17.38 4.64 -29.48
CA ALA A 61 16.32 4.30 -30.42
C ALA A 61 16.05 2.77 -30.49
N ARG A 62 17.10 1.94 -30.52
CA ARG A 62 16.96 0.47 -30.47
C ARG A 62 16.33 0.00 -29.17
N LEU A 63 16.83 0.48 -28.02
CA LEU A 63 16.26 0.11 -26.73
C LEU A 63 14.80 0.55 -26.59
N SER A 64 14.43 1.70 -27.16
CA SER A 64 13.04 2.18 -27.13
C SER A 64 12.10 1.26 -27.92
N ALA A 65 12.53 0.77 -29.09
CA ALA A 65 11.78 -0.20 -29.90
C ALA A 65 11.63 -1.54 -29.17
N ASP A 66 12.72 -2.07 -28.60
CA ASP A 66 12.73 -3.34 -27.85
C ASP A 66 11.86 -3.29 -26.59
N ARG A 67 11.75 -2.12 -25.94
CA ARG A 67 11.04 -1.95 -24.69
C ARG A 67 9.69 -1.27 -24.80
N GLY A 68 9.30 -0.79 -25.98
CA GLY A 68 8.07 -0.01 -26.18
C GLY A 68 8.05 1.26 -25.33
N THR A 69 9.15 2.03 -25.35
CA THR A 69 9.32 3.29 -24.61
C THR A 69 9.66 4.42 -25.56
N LEU A 70 9.77 5.65 -25.05
CA LEU A 70 10.31 6.77 -25.80
C LEU A 70 11.85 6.69 -25.81
N ALA A 71 12.47 7.07 -26.94
CA ALA A 71 13.92 7.05 -27.06
C ALA A 71 14.59 8.06 -26.08
N SER A 72 13.94 9.20 -25.83
CA SER A 72 14.35 10.14 -24.79
C SER A 72 14.37 9.53 -23.39
N HIS A 73 13.39 8.67 -23.05
CA HIS A 73 13.36 7.98 -21.77
C HIS A 73 14.55 7.01 -21.62
N GLU A 74 14.87 6.25 -22.68
CA GLU A 74 16.04 5.37 -22.66
C GLU A 74 17.35 6.15 -22.57
N LEU A 75 17.46 7.25 -23.30
CA LEU A 75 18.62 8.15 -23.28
C LEU A 75 18.85 8.72 -21.88
N LEU A 76 17.81 9.29 -21.26
CA LEU A 76 17.87 9.91 -19.94
C LEU A 76 18.09 8.89 -18.83
N SER A 77 17.46 7.71 -18.91
CA SER A 77 17.68 6.63 -17.95
C SER A 77 19.07 5.98 -18.10
N GLY A 78 19.67 6.09 -19.28
CA GLY A 78 21.05 5.73 -19.59
C GLY A 78 22.11 6.75 -19.13
N GLY A 79 21.71 7.80 -18.38
CA GLY A 79 22.62 8.78 -17.79
C GLY A 79 22.97 9.95 -18.72
N PHE A 80 22.15 10.27 -19.71
CA PHE A 80 22.26 11.56 -20.41
C PHE A 80 21.81 12.68 -19.48
N ASP A 81 22.52 13.81 -19.52
CA ASP A 81 22.19 14.95 -18.68
C ASP A 81 20.81 15.53 -19.06
N ARG A 82 19.90 15.55 -18.09
CA ARG A 82 18.52 16.03 -18.29
C ARG A 82 18.46 17.50 -18.61
N ARG A 83 19.29 18.32 -17.93
CA ARG A 83 19.34 19.75 -18.15
C ARG A 83 19.83 20.05 -19.56
N LEU A 84 20.87 19.34 -20.00
CA LEU A 84 21.39 19.46 -21.37
C LEU A 84 20.32 19.06 -22.40
N TYR A 85 19.58 17.96 -22.19
CA TYR A 85 18.50 17.57 -23.10
C TYR A 85 17.48 18.70 -23.31
N TRP A 86 16.99 19.27 -22.22
CA TRP A 86 15.97 20.32 -22.28
C TRP A 86 16.50 21.67 -22.77
N SER A 87 17.76 22.00 -22.51
CA SER A 87 18.39 23.20 -23.07
C SER A 87 18.57 23.10 -24.58
N LEU A 88 19.02 21.94 -25.08
CA LEU A 88 19.15 21.71 -26.51
C LEU A 88 17.78 21.68 -27.22
N LEU A 89 16.75 21.17 -26.59
CA LEU A 89 15.38 21.26 -27.12
C LEU A 89 14.90 22.72 -27.19
N ALA A 90 15.21 23.52 -26.19
CA ALA A 90 14.88 24.96 -26.19
C ALA A 90 15.57 25.69 -27.34
N ASP A 91 16.87 25.43 -27.55
CA ASP A 91 17.65 26.01 -28.64
C ASP A 91 17.09 25.58 -30.01
N ASP A 92 16.72 24.30 -30.18
CA ASP A 92 16.10 23.79 -31.40
C ASP A 92 14.74 24.42 -31.73
N LEU A 93 13.98 24.79 -30.69
CA LEU A 93 12.69 25.48 -30.81
C LEU A 93 12.79 27.00 -30.89
N GLY A 94 13.99 27.57 -30.77
CA GLY A 94 14.19 29.03 -30.69
C GLY A 94 13.60 29.68 -29.45
N LEU A 95 13.49 28.89 -28.33
CA LEU A 95 12.91 29.35 -27.07
C LEU A 95 13.97 29.48 -25.97
N ALA A 96 13.74 30.38 -25.01
CA ALA A 96 14.65 30.52 -23.88
C ALA A 96 14.47 29.36 -22.89
N PHE A 97 15.58 28.75 -22.46
CA PHE A 97 15.62 27.75 -21.39
C PHE A 97 15.63 28.42 -20.01
N VAL A 98 14.85 27.90 -19.06
CA VAL A 98 14.77 28.37 -17.67
C VAL A 98 15.07 27.26 -16.70
N ASP A 99 16.14 27.42 -15.95
CA ASP A 99 16.59 26.44 -14.96
C ASP A 99 15.90 26.61 -13.58
N ARG A 100 15.50 27.85 -13.23
CA ARG A 100 14.85 28.20 -11.97
C ARG A 100 13.74 29.22 -12.15
N LEU A 101 12.63 29.01 -11.47
CA LEU A 101 11.45 29.90 -11.49
C LEU A 101 11.35 30.75 -10.21
N SER A 102 12.50 31.28 -9.74
CA SER A 102 12.54 32.13 -8.55
C SER A 102 11.85 33.48 -8.79
N GLY A 103 11.08 33.94 -7.79
CA GLY A 103 10.39 35.25 -7.83
C GLY A 103 9.21 35.31 -8.81
N ALA A 104 8.74 34.17 -9.33
CA ALA A 104 7.54 34.10 -10.16
C ALA A 104 6.32 33.66 -9.30
N GLU A 105 5.14 34.16 -9.69
CA GLU A 105 3.86 33.79 -9.08
C GLU A 105 3.07 32.87 -10.02
N ILE A 106 2.34 31.88 -9.48
CA ILE A 106 1.43 31.08 -10.29
C ILE A 106 0.18 31.91 -10.64
N VAL A 107 -0.10 32.06 -11.93
CA VAL A 107 -1.28 32.81 -12.41
C VAL A 107 -2.51 31.91 -12.41
N ALA A 108 -2.42 30.72 -12.97
CA ALA A 108 -3.47 29.72 -12.99
C ALA A 108 -2.90 28.34 -13.33
N ASN A 109 -3.52 27.29 -12.77
CA ASN A 109 -3.43 25.93 -13.32
C ASN A 109 -4.73 25.71 -14.11
N ALA A 110 -4.67 25.77 -15.41
CA ALA A 110 -5.81 25.65 -16.31
C ALA A 110 -6.63 24.35 -16.05
N GLY A 111 -7.51 24.36 -15.04
CA GLY A 111 -8.47 23.29 -14.78
C GLY A 111 -7.86 21.96 -14.28
N MET A 112 -6.54 21.82 -14.18
CA MET A 112 -5.89 20.59 -13.71
C MET A 112 -5.95 20.46 -12.20
N LEU A 113 -6.18 19.25 -11.69
CA LEU A 113 -5.98 18.94 -10.28
C LEU A 113 -4.51 19.16 -9.90
N VAL A 114 -4.26 19.67 -8.70
CA VAL A 114 -2.89 19.96 -8.22
C VAL A 114 -2.00 18.68 -8.28
N THR A 115 -2.57 17.52 -7.99
CA THR A 115 -1.89 16.23 -8.08
C THR A 115 -1.44 15.89 -9.50
N ASP A 116 -2.28 16.13 -10.49
CA ASP A 116 -1.96 15.86 -11.90
C ASP A 116 -0.95 16.89 -12.44
N ALA A 117 -1.09 18.17 -12.07
CA ALA A 117 -0.12 19.19 -12.44
C ALA A 117 1.28 18.87 -11.90
N VAL A 118 1.40 18.39 -10.66
CA VAL A 118 2.69 17.99 -10.06
C VAL A 118 3.23 16.71 -10.68
N ARG A 119 2.36 15.75 -10.98
CA ARG A 119 2.74 14.46 -11.59
C ARG A 119 3.28 14.65 -13.01
N LEU A 120 2.51 15.27 -13.85
CA LEU A 120 2.87 15.50 -15.26
C LEU A 120 3.98 16.54 -15.40
N ALA A 121 3.87 17.66 -14.68
CA ALA A 121 4.82 18.76 -14.71
C ALA A 121 5.16 19.23 -16.14
N THR A 122 4.15 19.21 -17.04
CA THR A 122 4.32 19.57 -18.46
C THR A 122 4.26 21.06 -18.70
N CYS A 123 3.50 21.80 -17.89
CA CYS A 123 3.39 23.25 -18.04
C CYS A 123 2.99 23.96 -16.75
N VAL A 124 3.34 25.24 -16.68
CA VAL A 124 2.87 26.18 -15.66
C VAL A 124 2.83 27.61 -16.20
N LEU A 125 1.73 28.31 -15.96
CA LEU A 125 1.60 29.73 -16.31
C LEU A 125 2.07 30.57 -15.12
N VAL A 126 3.12 31.34 -15.31
CA VAL A 126 3.74 32.16 -14.26
C VAL A 126 3.76 33.64 -14.64
N ARG A 127 3.67 34.49 -13.62
CA ARG A 127 3.83 35.95 -13.75
C ARG A 127 5.08 36.38 -13.00
N ARG A 128 5.90 37.19 -13.67
CA ARG A 128 7.07 37.83 -13.07
C ARG A 128 6.99 39.36 -13.38
N GLY A 129 6.63 40.12 -12.37
CA GLY A 129 6.28 41.55 -12.58
C GLY A 129 5.06 41.70 -13.50
N ALA A 130 5.19 42.50 -14.56
CA ALA A 130 4.13 42.73 -15.54
C ALA A 130 4.03 41.66 -16.63
N VAL A 131 5.01 40.74 -16.73
CA VAL A 131 5.08 39.77 -17.81
C VAL A 131 4.54 38.43 -17.36
N THR A 132 3.57 37.88 -18.14
CA THR A 132 3.06 36.53 -17.98
C THR A 132 3.68 35.64 -19.05
N VAL A 133 4.27 34.52 -18.63
CA VAL A 133 4.91 33.53 -19.51
C VAL A 133 4.38 32.13 -19.20
N LEU A 134 4.28 31.31 -20.24
CA LEU A 134 3.99 29.90 -20.12
C LEU A 134 5.31 29.12 -20.15
N VAL A 135 5.60 28.38 -19.08
CA VAL A 135 6.77 27.53 -18.97
C VAL A 135 6.34 26.10 -19.29
N LEU A 136 7.05 25.48 -20.24
CA LEU A 136 6.71 24.18 -20.82
C LEU A 136 7.82 23.16 -20.61
N ALA A 137 7.43 21.92 -20.41
CA ALA A 137 8.21 20.72 -20.64
C ALA A 137 7.36 19.82 -21.55
N PRO A 138 7.37 20.08 -22.88
CA PRO A 138 6.44 19.44 -23.79
C PRO A 138 6.67 17.93 -23.86
N LEU A 139 5.58 17.18 -24.02
CA LEU A 139 5.66 15.76 -24.33
C LEU A 139 6.19 15.58 -25.77
N PRO A 140 6.83 14.45 -26.10
CA PRO A 140 7.41 14.21 -27.40
C PRO A 140 6.45 14.39 -28.58
N ASP A 141 5.20 13.98 -28.42
CA ASP A 141 4.12 14.13 -29.40
C ASP A 141 3.61 15.57 -29.54
N GLU A 142 3.87 16.42 -28.55
CA GLU A 142 3.52 17.86 -28.57
C GLU A 142 4.59 18.71 -29.29
N ILE A 143 5.82 18.20 -29.46
CA ILE A 143 6.94 18.96 -30.06
C ILE A 143 6.62 19.40 -31.50
N PRO A 144 6.14 18.54 -32.41
CA PRO A 144 5.81 18.96 -33.78
C PRO A 144 4.68 20.00 -33.84
N LEU A 145 3.70 19.88 -32.93
CA LEU A 145 2.61 20.83 -32.82
C LEU A 145 3.13 22.20 -32.34
N LEU A 146 4.01 22.19 -31.34
CA LEU A 146 4.63 23.41 -30.83
C LEU A 146 5.48 24.09 -31.92
N GLN A 147 6.27 23.33 -32.69
CA GLN A 147 7.04 23.84 -33.83
C GLN A 147 6.14 24.53 -34.86
N ARG A 148 5.01 23.91 -35.23
CA ARG A 148 4.03 24.48 -36.15
C ARG A 148 3.46 25.80 -35.64
N HIS A 149 3.01 25.85 -34.38
CA HIS A 149 2.44 27.06 -33.79
C HIS A 149 3.48 28.20 -33.70
N LEU A 150 4.74 27.88 -33.43
CA LEU A 150 5.83 28.89 -33.43
C LEU A 150 6.11 29.43 -34.83
N ALA A 151 6.02 28.58 -35.87
CA ALA A 151 6.16 28.99 -37.26
C ALA A 151 4.99 29.87 -37.72
N GLU A 152 3.76 29.54 -37.34
CA GLU A 152 2.55 30.29 -37.66
C GLU A 152 2.46 31.63 -36.90
N THR A 153 2.96 31.65 -35.66
CA THR A 153 2.85 32.83 -34.77
C THR A 153 4.17 33.06 -34.02
N PRO A 154 5.18 33.65 -34.66
CA PRO A 154 6.51 33.85 -34.06
C PRO A 154 6.51 34.67 -32.76
N THR A 155 5.51 35.55 -32.59
CA THR A 155 5.35 36.37 -31.38
C THR A 155 5.11 35.56 -30.11
N LEU A 156 4.65 34.30 -30.23
CA LEU A 156 4.49 33.40 -29.11
C LEU A 156 5.83 33.09 -28.42
N ALA A 157 6.94 33.05 -29.16
CA ALA A 157 8.25 32.75 -28.61
C ALA A 157 8.63 33.69 -27.46
N ALA A 158 8.19 34.95 -27.50
CA ALA A 158 8.43 35.93 -26.41
C ALA A 158 7.75 35.50 -25.08
N ARG A 159 6.65 34.75 -25.14
CA ARG A 159 5.84 34.35 -23.98
C ARG A 159 6.02 32.88 -23.57
N LEU A 160 6.79 32.12 -24.34
CA LEU A 160 7.07 30.69 -24.04
C LEU A 160 8.48 30.53 -23.48
N ARG A 161 8.64 29.59 -22.56
CA ARG A 161 9.93 29.16 -22.00
C ARG A 161 9.95 27.64 -21.88
N ILE A 162 11.10 27.06 -22.06
CA ILE A 162 11.33 25.64 -21.81
C ILE A 162 12.01 25.47 -20.45
N ALA A 163 11.55 24.48 -19.67
CA ALA A 163 12.18 24.08 -18.42
C ALA A 163 12.17 22.55 -18.30
N THR A 164 12.94 22.02 -17.36
CA THR A 164 12.84 20.61 -17.04
C THR A 164 11.52 20.31 -16.29
N PRO A 165 10.94 19.10 -16.43
CA PRO A 165 9.80 18.68 -15.60
C PRO A 165 10.09 18.81 -14.10
N GLU A 166 11.34 18.58 -13.68
CA GLU A 166 11.79 18.73 -12.30
C GLU A 166 11.70 20.18 -11.82
N THR A 167 12.10 21.14 -12.65
CA THR A 167 12.01 22.59 -12.35
C THR A 167 10.55 23.02 -12.18
N ILE A 168 9.67 22.60 -13.11
CA ILE A 168 8.23 22.90 -13.03
C ILE A 168 7.63 22.26 -11.77
N ARG A 169 7.95 20.99 -11.51
CA ARG A 169 7.46 20.26 -10.33
C ARG A 169 7.91 20.89 -9.03
N ALA A 170 9.20 21.24 -8.91
CA ALA A 170 9.74 21.89 -7.72
C ALA A 170 9.02 23.23 -7.44
N PHE A 171 8.79 24.02 -8.49
CA PHE A 171 8.05 25.27 -8.39
C PHE A 171 6.59 25.06 -7.94
N LEU A 172 5.88 24.11 -8.54
CA LEU A 172 4.51 23.75 -8.17
C LEU A 172 4.42 23.27 -6.72
N VAL A 173 5.36 22.43 -6.28
CA VAL A 173 5.40 21.91 -4.91
C VAL A 173 5.57 23.04 -3.89
N VAL A 174 6.49 23.97 -4.13
CA VAL A 174 6.70 25.12 -3.23
C VAL A 174 5.43 25.97 -3.10
N HIS A 175 4.74 26.25 -4.22
CA HIS A 175 3.57 27.12 -4.21
C HIS A 175 2.26 26.41 -3.83
N ARG A 176 2.21 25.10 -3.91
CA ARG A 176 1.01 24.27 -3.66
C ARG A 176 1.18 23.26 -2.53
N HIS A 177 2.24 23.39 -1.72
CA HIS A 177 2.52 22.45 -0.62
C HIS A 177 1.35 22.29 0.36
N ALA A 178 0.64 23.40 0.68
CA ALA A 178 -0.52 23.36 1.57
C ALA A 178 -1.67 22.53 0.96
N ALA A 179 -1.94 22.70 -0.35
CA ALA A 179 -2.98 21.94 -1.05
C ALA A 179 -2.63 20.44 -1.16
N LEU A 180 -1.35 20.11 -1.44
CA LEU A 180 -0.87 18.73 -1.47
C LEU A 180 -0.94 18.07 -0.10
N THR A 181 -0.51 18.76 0.96
CA THR A 181 -0.59 18.26 2.34
C THR A 181 -2.05 18.08 2.75
N HIS A 182 -2.91 19.07 2.44
CA HIS A 182 -4.33 18.97 2.71
C HIS A 182 -4.97 17.78 1.97
N TYR A 183 -4.59 17.53 0.71
CA TYR A 183 -5.02 16.37 -0.06
C TYR A 183 -4.57 15.08 0.62
N ALA A 184 -3.29 14.97 0.97
CA ALA A 184 -2.73 13.78 1.60
C ALA A 184 -3.42 13.42 2.93
N VAL A 185 -3.79 14.41 3.73
CA VAL A 185 -4.41 14.20 5.05
C VAL A 185 -5.93 13.98 4.97
N ASN A 186 -6.62 14.69 4.07
CA ASN A 186 -8.08 14.81 4.19
C ASN A 186 -8.87 14.12 3.08
N ARG A 187 -8.23 13.59 2.03
CA ARG A 187 -8.92 13.05 0.85
C ARG A 187 -9.97 12.00 1.22
N LEU A 188 -9.57 10.93 1.92
CA LEU A 188 -10.49 9.86 2.27
C LEU A 188 -11.64 10.35 3.16
N ALA A 189 -11.31 11.14 4.19
CA ALA A 189 -12.31 11.66 5.11
C ALA A 189 -13.34 12.59 4.44
N ARG A 190 -12.99 13.23 3.31
CA ARG A 190 -13.89 14.08 2.53
C ARG A 190 -14.70 13.31 1.49
N VAL A 191 -14.05 12.42 0.75
CA VAL A 191 -14.69 11.69 -0.37
C VAL A 191 -15.55 10.54 0.15
N LEU A 192 -15.09 9.85 1.20
CA LEU A 192 -15.71 8.66 1.79
C LEU A 192 -15.74 8.76 3.32
N PRO A 193 -16.43 9.74 3.92
CA PRO A 193 -16.42 10.00 5.35
C PRO A 193 -16.69 8.76 6.23
N PRO A 194 -17.63 7.85 5.88
CA PRO A 194 -17.93 6.66 6.69
C PRO A 194 -16.80 5.62 6.68
N LEU A 195 -15.85 5.72 5.75
CA LEU A 195 -14.74 4.77 5.59
C LEU A 195 -13.40 5.31 6.13
N SER A 196 -13.37 6.49 6.76
CA SER A 196 -12.15 7.05 7.36
C SER A 196 -12.15 6.93 8.89
N ALA A 197 -11.03 6.45 9.44
CA ALA A 197 -10.82 6.35 10.87
C ALA A 197 -10.83 7.73 11.59
N ARG A 198 -10.62 8.83 10.86
CA ARG A 198 -10.78 10.19 11.38
C ARG A 198 -12.17 10.42 11.98
N ASN A 199 -13.19 9.89 11.33
CA ASN A 199 -14.59 10.13 11.68
C ASN A 199 -15.16 9.09 12.66
N LEU A 200 -14.35 8.15 13.17
CA LEU A 200 -14.80 7.12 14.09
C LEU A 200 -15.45 7.69 15.36
N ARG A 201 -15.02 8.86 15.85
CA ARG A 201 -15.66 9.52 16.99
C ARG A 201 -17.07 10.04 16.67
N GLN A 202 -17.28 10.50 15.43
CA GLN A 202 -18.59 10.98 14.96
C GLN A 202 -19.51 9.81 14.57
N ALA A 203 -18.96 8.74 14.00
CA ALA A 203 -19.70 7.52 13.68
C ALA A 203 -20.18 6.74 14.93
N ARG A 204 -19.55 6.97 16.07
CA ARG A 204 -20.03 6.55 17.41
C ARG A 204 -21.31 7.26 17.84
N GLY A 205 -21.94 8.04 16.95
CA GLY A 205 -23.22 8.71 17.13
C GLY A 205 -24.24 7.77 17.77
N ALA A 206 -24.18 7.89 18.90
CA ALA A 206 -24.70 7.59 20.22
C ALA A 206 -25.98 6.76 20.31
N SER A 207 -26.88 6.76 19.35
CA SER A 207 -28.23 6.24 19.66
C SER A 207 -28.37 4.70 19.56
N GLY A 208 -27.68 4.03 18.64
CA GLY A 208 -27.88 2.57 18.48
C GLY A 208 -26.95 1.72 19.34
N THR A 209 -25.68 2.09 19.46
CA THR A 209 -24.71 1.36 20.31
C THR A 209 -24.96 1.61 21.78
N THR A 210 -25.30 2.84 22.16
CA THR A 210 -25.71 3.17 23.55
C THR A 210 -27.02 2.51 23.91
N ALA A 211 -28.01 2.48 23.02
CA ALA A 211 -29.27 1.76 23.24
C ALA A 211 -29.05 0.25 23.37
N LEU A 212 -28.18 -0.36 22.54
CA LEU A 212 -27.82 -1.77 22.65
C LEU A 212 -27.08 -2.06 23.95
N LEU A 213 -26.11 -1.21 24.34
CA LEU A 213 -25.40 -1.37 25.60
C LEU A 213 -26.34 -1.17 26.79
N ALA A 214 -27.25 -0.22 26.74
CA ALA A 214 -28.26 -0.02 27.74
C ALA A 214 -29.23 -1.21 27.84
N ALA A 215 -29.65 -1.78 26.70
CA ALA A 215 -30.50 -2.97 26.68
C ALA A 215 -29.77 -4.19 27.24
N VAL A 216 -28.49 -4.41 26.88
CA VAL A 216 -27.66 -5.49 27.44
C VAL A 216 -27.45 -5.28 28.94
N MET A 217 -27.20 -4.06 29.37
CA MET A 217 -27.07 -3.72 30.79
C MET A 217 -28.38 -3.91 31.55
N ALA A 218 -29.49 -3.47 31.00
CA ALA A 218 -30.83 -3.69 31.59
C ALA A 218 -31.14 -5.18 31.70
N LEU A 219 -30.85 -5.97 30.66
CA LEU A 219 -31.02 -7.42 30.68
C LEU A 219 -30.11 -8.08 31.75
N ALA A 220 -28.86 -7.61 31.86
CA ALA A 220 -27.92 -8.11 32.89
C ALA A 220 -28.36 -7.79 34.32
N LEU A 221 -29.02 -6.64 34.51
CA LEU A 221 -29.56 -6.24 35.82
C LEU A 221 -30.86 -6.96 36.16
N LEU A 222 -31.77 -7.08 35.19
CA LEU A 222 -33.08 -7.68 35.37
C LEU A 222 -33.05 -9.22 35.42
N SER A 223 -32.18 -9.82 34.62
CA SER A 223 -32.04 -11.28 34.52
C SER A 223 -30.60 -11.67 34.17
N PRO A 224 -29.68 -11.64 35.17
CA PRO A 224 -28.26 -11.88 34.95
C PRO A 224 -27.98 -13.26 34.32
N LEU A 225 -28.73 -14.28 34.71
CA LEU A 225 -28.59 -15.62 34.16
C LEU A 225 -28.99 -15.68 32.67
N THR A 226 -30.10 -15.05 32.31
CA THR A 226 -30.55 -14.96 30.91
C THR A 226 -29.58 -14.17 30.06
N ALA A 227 -29.06 -13.06 30.58
CA ALA A 227 -28.03 -12.27 29.91
C ALA A 227 -26.74 -13.09 29.70
N ALA A 228 -26.29 -13.83 30.71
CA ALA A 228 -25.11 -14.68 30.61
C ALA A 228 -25.31 -15.81 29.58
N LYS A 229 -26.48 -16.47 29.55
CA LYS A 229 -26.83 -17.48 28.56
C LYS A 229 -26.84 -16.93 27.13
N ALA A 230 -27.47 -15.76 26.91
CA ALA A 230 -27.53 -15.10 25.62
C ALA A 230 -26.12 -14.69 25.13
N LEU A 231 -25.30 -14.11 26.02
CA LEU A 231 -23.92 -13.73 25.71
C LEU A 231 -23.06 -14.96 25.37
N ALA A 232 -23.20 -16.05 26.14
CA ALA A 232 -22.49 -17.30 25.88
C ALA A 232 -22.87 -17.90 24.52
N LEU A 233 -24.16 -17.92 24.17
CA LEU A 233 -24.63 -18.43 22.87
C LEU A 233 -24.12 -17.57 21.72
N LEU A 234 -24.24 -16.24 21.83
CA LEU A 234 -23.75 -15.30 20.80
C LEU A 234 -22.24 -15.40 20.60
N SER A 235 -21.47 -15.47 21.70
CA SER A 235 -20.01 -15.65 21.61
C SER A 235 -19.63 -16.98 20.99
N THR A 236 -20.34 -18.05 21.35
CA THR A 236 -20.13 -19.40 20.77
C THR A 236 -20.36 -19.38 19.26
N ALA A 237 -21.47 -18.82 18.79
CA ALA A 237 -21.78 -18.72 17.37
C ALA A 237 -20.75 -17.84 16.62
N PHE A 238 -20.30 -16.75 17.25
CA PHE A 238 -19.29 -15.88 16.69
C PHE A 238 -17.92 -16.57 16.52
N PHE A 239 -17.46 -17.27 17.56
CA PHE A 239 -16.20 -18.03 17.48
C PHE A 239 -16.31 -19.28 16.61
N PHE A 240 -17.49 -19.88 16.49
CA PHE A 240 -17.74 -20.94 15.51
C PHE A 240 -17.50 -20.43 14.07
N ASN A 241 -18.04 -19.26 13.72
CA ASN A 241 -17.73 -18.62 12.44
C ASN A 241 -16.21 -18.44 12.24
N CYS A 242 -15.48 -18.00 13.27
CA CYS A 242 -14.01 -17.89 13.21
C CYS A 242 -13.34 -19.23 12.93
N SER A 243 -13.74 -20.28 13.64
CA SER A 243 -13.18 -21.61 13.52
C SER A 243 -13.40 -22.18 12.12
N VAL A 244 -14.59 -21.98 11.54
CA VAL A 244 -14.93 -22.42 10.18
C VAL A 244 -14.00 -21.77 9.15
N TRP A 245 -13.83 -20.43 9.17
CA TRP A 245 -12.97 -19.74 8.21
C TRP A 245 -11.50 -20.15 8.34
N LYS A 246 -10.98 -20.23 9.57
CA LYS A 246 -9.57 -20.62 9.81
C LYS A 246 -9.32 -22.08 9.44
N MET A 247 -10.24 -22.99 9.79
CA MET A 247 -10.11 -24.40 9.44
C MET A 247 -10.22 -24.61 7.92
N ALA A 248 -11.20 -23.96 7.28
CA ALA A 248 -11.35 -24.03 5.83
C ALA A 248 -10.08 -23.52 5.11
N ALA A 249 -9.49 -22.41 5.58
CA ALA A 249 -8.23 -21.91 5.04
C ALA A 249 -7.07 -22.89 5.28
N ALA A 250 -6.97 -23.46 6.50
CA ALA A 250 -5.93 -24.43 6.85
C ALA A 250 -5.97 -25.70 5.99
N LEU A 251 -7.16 -26.16 5.61
CA LEU A 251 -7.35 -27.37 4.80
C LEU A 251 -7.32 -27.12 3.29
N ARG A 252 -7.53 -25.86 2.84
CA ARG A 252 -7.59 -25.56 1.41
C ARG A 252 -6.24 -25.77 0.73
N ARG A 253 -6.26 -26.44 -0.41
CA ARG A 253 -5.12 -26.48 -1.32
C ARG A 253 -5.08 -25.16 -2.10
N VAL A 254 -4.13 -24.30 -1.77
CA VAL A 254 -3.95 -23.01 -2.45
C VAL A 254 -3.52 -23.26 -3.90
N ARG A 255 -4.29 -22.73 -4.84
CA ARG A 255 -3.88 -22.70 -6.24
C ARG A 255 -2.84 -21.60 -6.41
N ARG A 256 -1.68 -21.95 -6.95
CA ARG A 256 -0.66 -20.97 -7.30
C ARG A 256 -1.11 -20.23 -8.55
N LEU A 257 -1.16 -18.93 -8.50
CA LEU A 257 -1.31 -18.12 -9.71
C LEU A 257 -0.04 -18.33 -10.55
N ARG A 258 -0.14 -19.10 -11.63
CA ARG A 258 0.92 -19.20 -12.61
C ARG A 258 0.76 -18.00 -13.54
N VAL A 259 1.75 -17.17 -13.60
CA VAL A 259 1.78 -16.01 -14.49
C VAL A 259 2.82 -16.26 -15.57
N GLU A 260 2.46 -15.98 -16.82
CA GLU A 260 3.40 -16.04 -17.92
C GLU A 260 4.33 -14.82 -17.90
N PRO A 261 5.61 -14.99 -18.25
CA PRO A 261 6.54 -13.88 -18.35
C PRO A 261 6.02 -12.80 -19.31
N VAL A 262 6.20 -11.54 -18.91
CA VAL A 262 5.86 -10.39 -19.76
C VAL A 262 7.13 -9.87 -20.39
N PHE A 263 7.15 -9.76 -21.74
CA PHE A 263 8.25 -9.16 -22.47
C PHE A 263 8.37 -7.66 -22.13
N ASP A 264 9.58 -7.12 -22.20
CA ASP A 264 9.89 -5.74 -21.82
C ASP A 264 9.01 -4.71 -22.53
N GLN A 265 8.70 -4.93 -23.82
CA GLN A 265 7.81 -4.05 -24.60
C GLN A 265 6.41 -3.90 -24.00
N HIS A 266 5.89 -4.95 -23.37
CA HIS A 266 4.55 -4.98 -22.78
C HIS A 266 4.52 -4.71 -21.27
N LEU A 267 5.68 -4.48 -20.64
CA LEU A 267 5.73 -4.10 -19.24
C LEU A 267 5.15 -2.69 -19.04
N PRO A 268 4.27 -2.48 -18.07
CA PRO A 268 3.77 -1.16 -17.71
C PRO A 268 4.85 -0.32 -17.00
N SER A 269 4.62 0.99 -16.93
CA SER A 269 5.42 1.84 -16.03
C SER A 269 5.10 1.54 -14.57
N TYR A 270 6.13 1.52 -13.71
CA TYR A 270 6.02 1.18 -12.29
C TYR A 270 6.62 2.27 -11.40
N THR A 271 5.92 2.61 -10.31
CA THR A 271 6.46 3.45 -9.24
C THR A 271 6.58 2.64 -7.96
N VAL A 272 7.78 2.62 -7.39
CA VAL A 272 8.06 2.05 -6.07
C VAL A 272 8.03 3.18 -5.04
N LEU A 273 7.18 3.08 -4.03
CA LEU A 273 7.07 4.01 -2.92
C LEU A 273 7.81 3.45 -1.70
N VAL A 274 8.77 4.19 -1.20
CA VAL A 274 9.64 3.79 -0.09
C VAL A 274 9.59 4.83 1.02
N PRO A 275 8.67 4.71 2.00
CA PRO A 275 8.57 5.64 3.11
C PRO A 275 9.72 5.41 4.09
N LEU A 276 10.48 6.46 4.38
CA LEU A 276 11.63 6.47 5.26
C LEU A 276 11.42 7.51 6.36
N TYR A 277 11.45 7.07 7.61
CA TYR A 277 11.38 7.96 8.76
C TYR A 277 12.34 7.48 9.86
N ARG A 278 13.39 8.26 10.14
CA ARG A 278 14.48 7.90 11.05
C ARG A 278 15.15 6.57 10.66
N GLU A 279 15.43 6.42 9.36
CA GLU A 279 15.98 5.19 8.74
C GLU A 279 17.31 5.45 8.02
N ALA A 280 18.07 6.48 8.40
CA ALA A 280 19.37 6.83 7.79
C ALA A 280 20.32 5.62 7.72
N ARG A 281 20.31 4.77 8.76
CA ARG A 281 21.23 3.61 8.88
C ARG A 281 20.95 2.48 7.90
N VAL A 282 19.68 2.24 7.56
CA VAL A 282 19.28 1.12 6.69
C VAL A 282 19.14 1.54 5.23
N THR A 283 19.05 2.85 4.96
CA THR A 283 18.88 3.40 3.61
C THR A 283 19.91 2.89 2.59
N PRO A 284 21.23 2.79 2.86
CA PRO A 284 22.20 2.29 1.89
C PRO A 284 21.99 0.82 1.52
N ASP A 285 21.69 -0.03 2.51
CA ASP A 285 21.41 -1.45 2.28
C ASP A 285 20.11 -1.63 1.48
N LEU A 286 19.08 -0.88 1.80
CA LEU A 286 17.82 -0.84 1.06
C LEU A 286 18.03 -0.46 -0.42
N VAL A 287 18.73 0.64 -0.70
CA VAL A 287 19.02 1.08 -2.08
C VAL A 287 19.80 0.01 -2.85
N THR A 288 20.71 -0.68 -2.18
CA THR A 288 21.47 -1.80 -2.79
C THR A 288 20.54 -2.94 -3.21
N HIS A 289 19.49 -3.24 -2.43
CA HIS A 289 18.50 -4.26 -2.79
C HIS A 289 17.53 -3.77 -3.88
N LEU A 290 17.10 -2.52 -3.82
CA LEU A 290 16.21 -1.95 -4.84
C LEU A 290 16.90 -1.84 -6.22
N LYS A 291 18.23 -1.65 -6.27
CA LYS A 291 19.02 -1.68 -7.52
C LYS A 291 19.02 -3.05 -8.20
N LYS A 292 18.71 -4.13 -7.47
CA LYS A 292 18.62 -5.50 -8.02
C LYS A 292 17.28 -5.82 -8.66
N ILE A 293 16.30 -4.91 -8.60
CA ILE A 293 15.00 -5.11 -9.23
C ILE A 293 15.18 -5.26 -10.74
N ASP A 294 14.71 -6.38 -11.27
CA ASP A 294 14.72 -6.70 -12.70
C ASP A 294 13.54 -6.02 -13.40
N TYR A 295 13.75 -4.75 -13.77
CA TYR A 295 12.78 -3.95 -14.50
C TYR A 295 13.50 -2.91 -15.36
N PRO A 296 13.01 -2.58 -16.59
CA PRO A 296 13.60 -1.54 -17.42
C PRO A 296 13.63 -0.20 -16.67
N LYS A 297 14.80 0.43 -16.54
CA LYS A 297 14.97 1.69 -15.80
C LYS A 297 14.10 2.83 -16.36
N SER A 298 13.85 2.83 -17.66
CA SER A 298 12.98 3.78 -18.36
C SER A 298 11.51 3.67 -17.95
N LYS A 299 11.09 2.48 -17.48
CA LYS A 299 9.73 2.17 -17.00
C LYS A 299 9.64 2.12 -15.46
N LEU A 300 10.73 2.39 -14.75
CA LEU A 300 10.82 2.29 -13.30
C LEU A 300 11.06 3.66 -12.67
N GLN A 301 10.29 3.99 -11.66
CA GLN A 301 10.48 5.14 -10.78
C GLN A 301 10.55 4.65 -9.33
N ILE A 302 11.54 5.08 -8.56
CA ILE A 302 11.68 4.74 -7.13
C ILE A 302 11.66 6.05 -6.34
N LEU A 303 10.61 6.26 -5.53
CA LEU A 303 10.44 7.44 -4.70
C LEU A 303 10.88 7.13 -3.27
N LEU A 304 12.02 7.72 -2.86
CA LEU A 304 12.47 7.73 -1.47
C LEU A 304 11.71 8.85 -0.74
N ILE A 305 10.78 8.48 0.11
CA ILE A 305 9.82 9.40 0.73
C ILE A 305 10.29 9.68 2.16
N VAL A 306 10.74 10.91 2.43
CA VAL A 306 11.35 11.30 3.70
C VAL A 306 10.57 12.46 4.31
N GLU A 307 10.34 12.46 5.63
CA GLU A 307 9.79 13.63 6.31
C GLU A 307 10.77 14.81 6.25
N ALA A 308 10.30 16.01 5.94
CA ALA A 308 11.15 17.17 5.64
C ALA A 308 12.03 17.61 6.83
N ASP A 309 11.61 17.30 8.06
CA ASP A 309 12.32 17.58 9.31
C ASP A 309 13.27 16.45 9.76
N ASP A 310 13.32 15.32 9.05
CA ASP A 310 14.27 14.24 9.31
C ASP A 310 15.57 14.46 8.51
N GLY A 311 16.44 15.30 9.05
CA GLY A 311 17.68 15.71 8.38
C GLY A 311 18.63 14.55 8.08
N GLU A 312 18.78 13.58 9.00
CA GLU A 312 19.71 12.45 8.84
C GLU A 312 19.26 11.51 7.71
N THR A 313 17.99 11.11 7.73
CA THR A 313 17.45 10.23 6.69
C THR A 313 17.42 10.94 5.33
N ARG A 314 17.12 12.25 5.31
CA ARG A 314 17.15 13.06 4.09
C ARG A 314 18.56 13.13 3.50
N ALA A 315 19.58 13.35 4.33
CA ALA A 315 20.96 13.35 3.88
C ALA A 315 21.37 11.99 3.27
N ALA A 316 21.03 10.88 3.94
CA ALA A 316 21.29 9.54 3.44
C ALA A 316 20.55 9.24 2.11
N ALA A 317 19.30 9.63 1.98
CA ALA A 317 18.51 9.43 0.77
C ALA A 317 18.99 10.30 -0.40
N SER A 318 19.42 11.54 -0.13
CA SER A 318 19.89 12.48 -1.17
C SER A 318 21.14 11.99 -1.90
N LEU A 319 21.98 11.17 -1.26
CA LEU A 319 23.17 10.55 -1.91
C LEU A 319 22.78 9.65 -3.10
N HIS A 320 21.54 9.20 -3.16
CA HIS A 320 21.07 8.27 -4.19
C HIS A 320 20.05 8.90 -5.14
N ALA A 321 19.42 10.00 -4.76
CA ALA A 321 18.31 10.62 -5.48
C ALA A 321 18.66 11.27 -6.82
N GLY A 322 19.95 11.47 -7.11
CA GLY A 322 20.42 12.06 -8.39
C GLY A 322 20.55 11.05 -9.54
N SER A 323 20.43 9.75 -9.27
CA SER A 323 20.68 8.70 -10.26
C SER A 323 19.37 7.94 -10.60
N PRO A 324 18.91 7.93 -11.86
CA PRO A 324 17.75 7.13 -12.24
C PRO A 324 17.90 5.65 -11.83
N PRO A 325 16.82 5.01 -11.35
CA PRO A 325 15.43 5.47 -11.28
C PRO A 325 15.04 6.17 -9.95
N PHE A 326 15.99 6.58 -9.10
CA PHE A 326 15.73 7.10 -7.75
C PHE A 326 15.41 8.61 -7.75
N GLU A 327 14.35 8.97 -7.04
CA GLU A 327 13.94 10.34 -6.76
C GLU A 327 13.64 10.47 -5.26
N MET A 328 13.92 11.62 -4.65
CA MET A 328 13.58 11.89 -3.25
C MET A 328 12.41 12.86 -3.15
N ILE A 329 11.44 12.51 -2.30
CA ILE A 329 10.29 13.37 -1.99
C ILE A 329 10.35 13.73 -0.51
N ALA A 330 10.48 15.04 -0.23
CA ALA A 330 10.38 15.58 1.12
C ALA A 330 8.92 15.88 1.45
N VAL A 331 8.38 15.17 2.44
CA VAL A 331 6.99 15.33 2.90
C VAL A 331 6.93 16.45 3.94
N PRO A 332 6.14 17.51 3.73
CA PRO A 332 6.00 18.57 4.71
C PRO A 332 5.45 18.06 6.06
N PRO A 333 5.85 18.70 7.19
CA PRO A 333 5.28 18.38 8.49
C PRO A 333 3.78 18.62 8.48
N GLY A 334 3.04 17.77 9.21
CA GLY A 334 1.58 17.84 9.31
C GLY A 334 1.01 16.65 10.07
N GLU A 335 -0.10 16.87 10.78
CA GLU A 335 -0.77 15.84 11.56
C GLU A 335 -1.91 15.16 10.77
N PRO A 336 -2.06 13.85 10.92
CA PRO A 336 -1.22 12.95 11.71
C PRO A 336 0.11 12.63 11.01
N ARG A 337 1.20 12.48 11.78
CA ARG A 337 2.49 12.03 11.24
C ARG A 337 2.50 10.52 11.12
N THR A 338 2.13 10.02 9.97
CA THR A 338 1.96 8.57 9.72
C THR A 338 2.49 8.17 8.34
N LYS A 339 2.86 6.89 8.20
CA LYS A 339 3.25 6.29 6.92
C LYS A 339 2.19 6.52 5.83
N PRO A 340 0.88 6.29 6.04
CA PRO A 340 -0.13 6.52 5.01
C PRO A 340 -0.26 7.97 4.57
N LYS A 341 -0.01 8.98 5.44
CA LYS A 341 0.08 10.39 5.01
C LYS A 341 1.21 10.57 4.00
N ALA A 342 2.39 10.06 4.32
CA ALA A 342 3.56 10.17 3.46
C ALA A 342 3.35 9.46 2.12
N LEU A 343 2.78 8.25 2.12
CA LEU A 343 2.44 7.49 0.91
C LEU A 343 1.41 8.24 0.04
N THR A 344 0.34 8.80 0.64
CA THR A 344 -0.69 9.54 -0.09
C THR A 344 -0.15 10.84 -0.66
N TYR A 345 0.76 11.52 0.04
CA TYR A 345 1.48 12.68 -0.48
C TYR A 345 2.34 12.31 -1.68
N ALA A 346 3.14 11.26 -1.56
CA ALA A 346 4.03 10.79 -2.62
C ALA A 346 3.29 10.25 -3.85
N LEU A 347 2.06 9.77 -3.69
CA LEU A 347 1.22 9.31 -4.80
C LEU A 347 0.97 10.40 -5.84
N ALA A 348 0.96 11.68 -5.44
CA ALA A 348 0.88 12.81 -6.37
C ALA A 348 2.09 12.94 -7.30
N PHE A 349 3.21 12.30 -6.97
CA PHE A 349 4.45 12.29 -7.77
C PHE A 349 4.64 10.99 -8.54
N ALA A 350 3.81 9.97 -8.28
CA ALA A 350 3.92 8.67 -8.90
C ALA A 350 3.49 8.73 -10.38
N ARG A 351 4.44 8.43 -11.28
CA ARG A 351 4.20 8.43 -12.74
C ARG A 351 3.85 7.05 -13.28
N GLY A 352 4.14 6.00 -12.53
CA GLY A 352 3.85 4.63 -12.94
C GLY A 352 2.36 4.35 -13.10
N ALA A 353 1.99 3.52 -14.07
CA ALA A 353 0.65 2.95 -14.18
C ALA A 353 0.34 2.05 -12.97
N PHE A 354 1.38 1.40 -12.43
CA PHE A 354 1.31 0.62 -11.20
C PHE A 354 2.18 1.21 -10.10
N VAL A 355 1.78 0.94 -8.87
CA VAL A 355 2.46 1.39 -7.65
C VAL A 355 2.66 0.20 -6.73
N VAL A 356 3.83 0.13 -6.09
CA VAL A 356 4.11 -0.81 -5.00
C VAL A 356 4.71 -0.06 -3.81
N VAL A 357 4.45 -0.55 -2.60
CA VAL A 357 5.06 -0.03 -1.37
C VAL A 357 6.10 -1.03 -0.87
N TYR A 358 7.32 -0.54 -0.55
CA TYR A 358 8.33 -1.29 0.18
C TYR A 358 8.77 -0.52 1.42
N ASP A 359 8.88 -1.23 2.55
CA ASP A 359 9.38 -0.67 3.79
C ASP A 359 10.92 -0.60 3.81
N ALA A 360 11.49 0.10 4.78
CA ALA A 360 12.94 0.37 4.83
C ALA A 360 13.81 -0.89 4.96
N GLU A 361 13.28 -1.96 5.52
CA GLU A 361 13.95 -3.25 5.73
C GLU A 361 13.67 -4.28 4.64
N ASP A 362 12.86 -3.94 3.65
CA ASP A 362 12.41 -4.88 2.63
C ASP A 362 13.47 -5.26 1.61
N ARG A 363 13.45 -6.53 1.26
CA ARG A 363 14.28 -7.11 0.21
C ARG A 363 13.41 -7.96 -0.71
N PRO A 364 12.75 -7.34 -1.69
CA PRO A 364 11.92 -8.06 -2.66
C PRO A 364 12.77 -8.95 -3.58
N GLU A 365 12.19 -10.06 -4.05
CA GLU A 365 12.77 -10.82 -5.15
C GLU A 365 12.88 -9.94 -6.40
N PRO A 366 13.98 -10.06 -7.18
CA PRO A 366 14.23 -9.16 -8.32
C PRO A 366 13.11 -9.12 -9.35
N ASP A 367 12.46 -10.23 -9.64
CA ASP A 367 11.42 -10.39 -10.65
C ASP A 367 9.99 -10.09 -10.16
N GLN A 368 9.86 -9.59 -8.91
CA GLN A 368 8.54 -9.39 -8.26
C GLN A 368 7.63 -8.45 -9.04
N LEU A 369 8.16 -7.33 -9.56
CA LEU A 369 7.38 -6.37 -10.34
C LEU A 369 6.86 -7.00 -11.63
N ARG A 370 7.68 -7.83 -12.33
CA ARG A 370 7.27 -8.55 -13.53
C ARG A 370 6.15 -9.54 -13.25
N LYS A 371 6.26 -10.31 -12.15
CA LYS A 371 5.21 -11.24 -11.69
C LYS A 371 3.91 -10.51 -11.36
N ALA A 372 3.99 -9.35 -10.70
CA ALA A 372 2.81 -8.54 -10.39
C ALA A 372 2.16 -7.97 -11.65
N ALA A 373 2.95 -7.42 -12.59
CA ALA A 373 2.46 -6.93 -13.88
C ALA A 373 1.75 -8.05 -14.68
N ALA A 374 2.34 -9.26 -14.72
CA ALA A 374 1.73 -10.42 -15.34
C ALA A 374 0.39 -10.80 -14.70
N ALA A 375 0.32 -10.79 -13.37
CA ALA A 375 -0.92 -11.10 -12.64
C ALA A 375 -2.05 -10.11 -12.97
N PHE A 376 -1.76 -8.82 -13.07
CA PHE A 376 -2.73 -7.80 -13.46
C PHE A 376 -3.16 -7.93 -14.93
N ARG A 377 -2.25 -8.33 -15.82
CA ARG A 377 -2.56 -8.57 -17.23
C ARG A 377 -3.52 -9.74 -17.41
N GLU A 378 -3.29 -10.85 -16.68
CA GLU A 378 -4.13 -12.04 -16.76
C GLU A 378 -5.49 -11.85 -16.06
N ARG A 379 -5.55 -10.99 -15.02
CA ARG A 379 -6.72 -10.80 -14.18
C ARG A 379 -7.01 -9.32 -13.95
N PRO A 380 -7.68 -8.65 -14.91
CA PRO A 380 -7.97 -7.20 -14.85
C PRO A 380 -8.89 -6.78 -13.69
N GLU A 381 -9.63 -7.73 -13.10
CA GLU A 381 -10.49 -7.48 -11.93
C GLU A 381 -9.70 -7.29 -10.64
N LEU A 382 -8.37 -7.49 -10.65
CA LEU A 382 -7.54 -7.33 -9.47
C LEU A 382 -7.33 -5.85 -9.13
N GLY A 383 -7.64 -5.51 -7.89
CA GLY A 383 -7.31 -4.22 -7.30
C GLY A 383 -6.00 -4.20 -6.54
N CYS A 384 -5.54 -5.36 -6.09
CA CYS A 384 -4.28 -5.52 -5.40
C CYS A 384 -3.66 -6.89 -5.66
N VAL A 385 -2.33 -6.91 -5.77
CA VAL A 385 -1.52 -8.12 -5.80
C VAL A 385 -0.53 -8.04 -4.64
N GLN A 386 -0.65 -8.95 -3.67
CA GLN A 386 0.20 -9.04 -2.48
C GLN A 386 1.30 -10.08 -2.69
N ALA A 387 2.55 -9.68 -2.54
CA ALA A 387 3.64 -10.64 -2.42
C ALA A 387 3.75 -11.20 -0.99
N ARG A 388 4.42 -12.33 -0.84
CA ARG A 388 4.53 -13.02 0.44
C ARG A 388 5.63 -12.42 1.29
N LEU A 389 5.31 -12.04 2.51
CA LEU A 389 6.28 -11.54 3.46
C LEU A 389 6.93 -12.72 4.21
N THR A 390 8.25 -12.69 4.32
CA THR A 390 9.02 -13.79 4.92
C THR A 390 10.12 -13.23 5.82
N PRO A 391 10.02 -13.40 7.15
CA PRO A 391 11.09 -13.00 8.04
C PRO A 391 12.36 -13.82 7.80
N ASP A 392 13.52 -13.16 7.70
CA ASP A 392 14.79 -13.82 7.41
C ASP A 392 15.69 -13.99 8.64
N ASN A 393 15.31 -13.41 9.78
CA ASN A 393 16.00 -13.56 11.05
C ASN A 393 15.19 -14.43 12.02
N GLN A 394 15.82 -15.47 12.57
CA GLN A 394 15.16 -16.46 13.45
C GLN A 394 15.98 -16.67 14.75
N GLY A 395 16.84 -15.71 15.10
CA GLY A 395 17.79 -15.83 16.20
C GLY A 395 17.20 -15.65 17.61
N SER A 396 15.92 -15.26 17.75
CA SER A 396 15.24 -15.09 19.02
C SER A 396 13.91 -15.82 19.05
N TRP A 397 13.36 -16.05 20.25
CA TRP A 397 12.03 -16.66 20.41
C TRP A 397 10.95 -15.79 19.71
N TYR A 398 11.02 -14.45 19.88
CA TYR A 398 10.06 -13.55 19.23
C TYR A 398 10.10 -13.66 17.71
N ALA A 399 11.29 -13.67 17.12
CA ALA A 399 11.46 -13.80 15.68
C ALA A 399 10.96 -15.15 15.16
N ARG A 400 11.13 -16.25 15.93
CA ARG A 400 10.62 -17.59 15.58
C ARG A 400 9.09 -17.62 15.60
N MET A 401 8.47 -17.08 16.65
CA MET A 401 7.01 -17.00 16.74
C MET A 401 6.41 -16.10 15.66
N PHE A 402 7.10 -15.00 15.35
CA PHE A 402 6.74 -14.11 14.25
C PHE A 402 6.80 -14.84 12.89
N THR A 403 7.84 -15.65 12.66
CA THR A 403 7.95 -16.46 11.43
C THR A 403 6.84 -17.49 11.31
N LEU A 404 6.43 -18.13 12.42
CA LEU A 404 5.27 -19.05 12.44
C LEU A 404 3.98 -18.35 12.03
N GLU A 405 3.71 -17.19 12.60
CA GLU A 405 2.53 -16.39 12.32
C GLU A 405 2.50 -15.91 10.86
N TYR A 406 3.62 -15.41 10.34
CA TYR A 406 3.74 -14.97 8.96
C TYR A 406 3.58 -16.13 7.97
N ALA A 407 4.18 -17.27 8.27
CA ALA A 407 4.01 -18.47 7.45
C ALA A 407 2.52 -18.90 7.39
N ALA A 408 1.81 -18.89 8.52
CA ALA A 408 0.38 -19.20 8.55
C ALA A 408 -0.45 -18.16 7.76
N ASN A 409 -0.13 -16.89 7.87
CA ASN A 409 -0.87 -15.81 7.21
C ASN A 409 -0.57 -15.73 5.70
N PHE A 410 0.70 -15.54 5.31
CA PHE A 410 1.08 -15.24 3.93
C PHE A 410 1.17 -16.46 3.02
N GLU A 411 1.37 -17.66 3.58
CA GLU A 411 1.43 -18.89 2.79
C GLU A 411 0.11 -19.65 2.77
N VAL A 412 -0.82 -19.39 3.72
CA VAL A 412 -2.07 -20.15 3.85
C VAL A 412 -3.31 -19.27 3.88
N LEU A 413 -3.45 -18.38 4.86
CA LEU A 413 -4.69 -17.63 5.07
C LEU A 413 -4.98 -16.64 3.93
N LEU A 414 -4.05 -15.72 3.62
CA LEU A 414 -4.26 -14.72 2.58
C LEU A 414 -4.46 -15.34 1.19
N PRO A 415 -3.69 -16.37 0.78
CA PRO A 415 -3.97 -17.08 -0.46
C PRO A 415 -5.35 -17.76 -0.49
N ALA A 416 -5.83 -18.31 0.63
CA ALA A 416 -7.17 -18.90 0.69
C ALA A 416 -8.27 -17.84 0.52
N LEU A 417 -8.12 -16.67 1.18
CA LEU A 417 -9.05 -15.54 1.02
C LEU A 417 -9.08 -15.02 -0.42
N ALA A 418 -7.90 -14.90 -1.04
CA ALA A 418 -7.77 -14.50 -2.44
C ALA A 418 -8.52 -15.46 -3.38
N ASP A 419 -8.34 -16.76 -3.20
CA ASP A 419 -9.03 -17.82 -3.97
C ASP A 419 -10.55 -17.76 -3.83
N TRP A 420 -11.06 -17.46 -2.64
CA TRP A 420 -12.49 -17.32 -2.39
C TRP A 420 -13.06 -15.97 -2.85
N GLY A 421 -12.21 -15.02 -3.26
CA GLY A 421 -12.63 -13.65 -3.54
C GLY A 421 -13.17 -12.93 -2.30
N ALA A 422 -12.75 -13.36 -1.12
CA ALA A 422 -13.09 -12.74 0.14
C ALA A 422 -12.26 -11.46 0.36
N PRO A 423 -12.76 -10.49 1.13
CA PRO A 423 -11.98 -9.32 1.51
C PRO A 423 -10.70 -9.75 2.21
N MET A 424 -9.56 -9.25 1.74
CA MET A 424 -8.24 -9.65 2.21
C MET A 424 -7.62 -8.49 2.99
N PRO A 425 -7.37 -8.61 4.32
CA PRO A 425 -6.56 -7.64 5.03
C PRO A 425 -5.13 -7.73 4.51
N LEU A 426 -4.67 -6.66 3.84
CA LEU A 426 -3.35 -6.63 3.21
C LEU A 426 -2.25 -6.54 4.27
N GLY A 427 -1.04 -7.00 3.93
CA GLY A 427 0.16 -6.71 4.72
C GLY A 427 0.65 -5.29 4.50
N GLY A 428 1.54 -4.78 5.35
CA GLY A 428 2.01 -3.39 5.34
C GLY A 428 2.92 -3.02 4.18
N THR A 429 3.39 -3.99 3.42
CA THR A 429 4.36 -3.83 2.34
C THR A 429 4.15 -4.83 1.23
N SER A 430 4.85 -4.65 0.10
CA SER A 430 4.80 -5.53 -1.08
C SER A 430 3.39 -5.69 -1.67
N ASN A 431 2.62 -4.63 -1.56
CA ASN A 431 1.30 -4.47 -2.15
C ASN A 431 1.41 -3.72 -3.46
N HIS A 432 1.02 -4.37 -4.54
CA HIS A 432 1.00 -3.80 -5.88
C HIS A 432 -0.41 -3.36 -6.24
N PHE A 433 -0.56 -2.17 -6.79
CA PHE A 433 -1.86 -1.58 -7.14
C PHE A 433 -1.81 -0.94 -8.53
N PRO A 434 -2.88 -0.98 -9.32
CA PRO A 434 -3.10 -0.01 -10.39
C PRO A 434 -3.23 1.39 -9.76
N ARG A 435 -2.40 2.37 -10.18
CA ARG A 435 -2.39 3.71 -9.60
C ARG A 435 -3.75 4.40 -9.67
N ALA A 436 -4.38 4.38 -10.86
CA ALA A 436 -5.68 4.99 -11.06
C ALA A 436 -6.77 4.42 -10.13
N LEU A 437 -6.71 3.10 -9.87
CA LEU A 437 -7.62 2.46 -8.92
C LEU A 437 -7.35 2.90 -7.48
N LEU A 438 -6.08 2.96 -7.08
CA LEU A 438 -5.69 3.42 -5.76
C LEU A 438 -6.17 4.86 -5.51
N GLU A 439 -6.08 5.72 -6.51
CA GLU A 439 -6.65 7.06 -6.47
C GLU A 439 -8.18 7.05 -6.39
N LYS A 440 -8.86 6.19 -7.14
CA LYS A 440 -10.32 6.03 -7.12
C LYS A 440 -10.86 5.64 -5.74
N VAL A 441 -10.17 4.75 -5.03
CA VAL A 441 -10.55 4.33 -3.67
C VAL A 441 -10.03 5.28 -2.58
N ALA A 442 -9.52 6.45 -2.96
CA ALA A 442 -8.99 7.51 -2.10
C ALA A 442 -7.72 7.13 -1.32
N ALA A 443 -6.88 6.24 -1.87
CA ALA A 443 -5.57 5.84 -1.35
C ALA A 443 -5.59 5.34 0.11
N TRP A 444 -4.56 5.57 0.89
CA TRP A 444 -4.46 5.13 2.29
C TRP A 444 -5.16 6.10 3.24
N ASP A 445 -5.65 5.60 4.37
CA ASP A 445 -6.23 6.43 5.44
C ASP A 445 -5.14 6.89 6.42
N PRO A 446 -4.80 8.19 6.47
CA PRO A 446 -3.77 8.69 7.39
C PRO A 446 -4.09 8.47 8.87
N PHE A 447 -5.35 8.26 9.21
CA PHE A 447 -5.83 8.11 10.57
C PHE A 447 -5.98 6.66 11.02
N ASN A 448 -5.84 5.69 10.10
CA ASN A 448 -5.80 4.27 10.43
C ASN A 448 -4.35 3.81 10.58
N VAL A 449 -4.00 3.20 11.70
CA VAL A 449 -2.62 2.77 11.97
C VAL A 449 -2.27 1.40 11.37
N THR A 450 -3.24 0.74 10.71
CA THR A 450 -3.08 -0.38 9.76
C THR A 450 -3.88 -0.08 8.50
N GLU A 451 -3.44 0.94 7.81
CA GLU A 451 -4.04 1.48 6.58
C GLU A 451 -4.12 0.46 5.44
N ASP A 452 -3.26 -0.53 5.47
CA ASP A 452 -3.13 -1.66 4.58
C ASP A 452 -4.32 -2.63 4.72
N ALA A 453 -4.60 -3.08 5.93
CA ALA A 453 -5.73 -3.97 6.21
C ALA A 453 -7.08 -3.29 5.86
N ASP A 454 -7.23 -2.00 6.19
CA ASP A 454 -8.38 -1.19 5.80
C ASP A 454 -8.51 -1.07 4.28
N LEU A 455 -7.41 -0.76 3.59
CA LEU A 455 -7.40 -0.61 2.14
C LEU A 455 -7.83 -1.90 1.44
N GLY A 456 -7.38 -3.06 1.92
CA GLY A 456 -7.78 -4.36 1.37
C GLY A 456 -9.29 -4.61 1.45
N ILE A 457 -9.91 -4.27 2.59
CA ILE A 457 -11.36 -4.37 2.77
C ILE A 457 -12.08 -3.31 1.93
N ARG A 458 -11.55 -2.11 1.82
CA ARG A 458 -12.10 -1.04 1.01
C ARG A 458 -12.09 -1.37 -0.47
N LEU A 459 -11.04 -2.00 -1.00
CA LEU A 459 -11.00 -2.51 -2.37
C LEU A 459 -12.15 -3.50 -2.63
N ALA A 460 -12.40 -4.43 -1.71
CA ALA A 460 -13.51 -5.36 -1.83
C ALA A 460 -14.88 -4.66 -1.83
N ARG A 461 -15.06 -3.57 -1.07
CA ARG A 461 -16.27 -2.74 -1.10
C ARG A 461 -16.51 -2.08 -2.46
N PHE A 462 -15.44 -1.76 -3.18
CA PHE A 462 -15.52 -1.24 -4.55
C PHE A 462 -15.64 -2.34 -5.61
N GLY A 463 -15.80 -3.60 -5.21
CA GLY A 463 -15.97 -4.74 -6.10
C GLY A 463 -14.67 -5.31 -6.67
N TYR A 464 -13.50 -4.84 -6.22
CA TYR A 464 -12.21 -5.35 -6.67
C TYR A 464 -11.73 -6.53 -5.83
N ARG A 465 -11.03 -7.44 -6.48
CA ARG A 465 -10.44 -8.62 -5.83
C ARG A 465 -8.96 -8.36 -5.51
N SER A 466 -8.48 -9.00 -4.46
CA SER A 466 -7.05 -9.07 -4.16
C SER A 466 -6.52 -10.47 -4.43
N ALA A 467 -5.27 -10.58 -4.87
CA ALA A 467 -4.61 -11.87 -5.11
C ALA A 467 -3.25 -11.92 -4.42
N THR A 468 -2.71 -13.12 -4.27
CA THR A 468 -1.33 -13.32 -3.82
C THR A 468 -0.49 -13.89 -4.96
N ILE A 469 0.76 -13.41 -5.11
CA ILE A 469 1.71 -13.94 -6.09
C ILE A 469 2.78 -14.80 -5.43
N PHE A 470 3.37 -15.70 -6.24
CA PHE A 470 4.49 -16.53 -5.81
C PHE A 470 5.82 -15.78 -5.95
N SER A 471 5.94 -14.71 -5.19
CA SER A 471 7.16 -13.93 -4.98
C SER A 471 7.25 -13.55 -3.52
N ARG A 472 8.49 -13.39 -3.02
CA ARG A 472 8.76 -13.07 -1.62
C ARG A 472 9.41 -11.72 -1.45
N THR A 473 9.09 -11.10 -0.34
CA THR A 473 9.86 -10.01 0.23
C THR A 473 10.37 -10.46 1.58
N TYR A 474 11.68 -10.41 1.74
CA TYR A 474 12.32 -10.73 3.01
C TYR A 474 12.37 -9.49 3.88
N GLU A 475 12.03 -9.65 5.16
CA GLU A 475 11.97 -8.56 6.14
C GLU A 475 12.60 -8.95 7.49
N GLU A 476 12.82 -7.97 8.36
CA GLU A 476 13.38 -8.19 9.69
C GLU A 476 12.27 -8.37 10.74
N ALA A 477 12.20 -9.55 11.39
CA ALA A 477 11.33 -9.76 12.53
C ALA A 477 11.89 -9.11 13.81
N PRO A 478 11.04 -8.64 14.74
CA PRO A 478 11.47 -8.09 16.03
C PRO A 478 12.19 -9.17 16.85
N VAL A 479 13.33 -8.81 17.43
CA VAL A 479 14.19 -9.76 18.17
C VAL A 479 14.06 -9.64 19.68
N THR A 480 13.39 -8.59 20.19
CA THR A 480 13.20 -8.33 21.62
C THR A 480 11.74 -7.98 21.92
N PHE A 481 11.33 -8.17 23.19
CA PHE A 481 9.99 -7.76 23.65
C PHE A 481 9.73 -6.26 23.46
N ARG A 482 10.77 -5.43 23.70
CA ARG A 482 10.65 -3.96 23.56
C ARG A 482 10.37 -3.52 22.12
N GLN A 483 10.80 -4.28 21.11
CA GLN A 483 10.47 -4.03 19.70
C GLN A 483 9.13 -4.65 19.32
N TRP A 484 8.86 -5.87 19.81
CA TRP A 484 7.68 -6.64 19.49
C TRP A 484 6.39 -6.01 20.02
N LEU A 485 6.37 -5.57 21.28
CA LEU A 485 5.15 -5.09 21.95
C LEU A 485 4.54 -3.83 21.30
N PRO A 486 5.30 -2.75 21.00
CA PRO A 486 4.75 -1.57 20.34
C PRO A 486 4.20 -1.89 18.94
N GLN A 487 4.89 -2.75 18.18
CA GLN A 487 4.44 -3.17 16.86
C GLN A 487 3.10 -3.93 16.95
N ARG A 488 2.97 -4.89 17.88
CA ARG A 488 1.74 -5.66 18.09
C ARG A 488 0.58 -4.81 18.57
N ARG A 489 0.85 -3.92 19.52
CA ARG A 489 -0.13 -2.96 20.03
C ARG A 489 -0.66 -2.08 18.89
N ARG A 490 0.22 -1.56 18.04
CA ARG A 490 -0.18 -0.78 16.86
C ARG A 490 -1.05 -1.59 15.91
N TRP A 491 -0.67 -2.84 15.59
CA TRP A 491 -1.43 -3.68 14.68
C TRP A 491 -2.83 -4.00 15.21
N VAL A 492 -2.93 -4.43 16.45
CA VAL A 492 -4.25 -4.74 17.05
C VAL A 492 -5.12 -3.48 17.16
N LYS A 493 -4.53 -2.32 17.49
CA LYS A 493 -5.25 -1.04 17.50
C LYS A 493 -5.83 -0.70 16.12
N GLY A 494 -5.04 -0.86 15.06
CA GLY A 494 -5.50 -0.62 13.69
C GLY A 494 -6.58 -1.62 13.23
N TRP A 495 -6.45 -2.89 13.63
CA TRP A 495 -7.52 -3.86 13.39
C TRP A 495 -8.81 -3.48 14.11
N MET A 496 -8.74 -2.96 15.35
CA MET A 496 -9.91 -2.41 16.05
C MET A 496 -10.53 -1.23 15.29
N GLN A 497 -9.69 -0.32 14.72
CA GLN A 497 -10.18 0.78 13.88
C GLN A 497 -10.91 0.25 12.65
N THR A 498 -10.33 -0.70 11.94
CA THR A 498 -10.89 -1.31 10.74
C THR A 498 -12.19 -2.07 11.04
N VAL A 499 -12.26 -2.82 12.15
CA VAL A 499 -13.50 -3.47 12.62
C VAL A 499 -14.57 -2.41 12.92
N ALA A 500 -14.22 -1.33 13.62
CA ALA A 500 -15.16 -0.26 13.94
C ALA A 500 -15.71 0.42 12.67
N LEU A 501 -14.89 0.59 11.62
CA LEU A 501 -15.34 1.07 10.31
C LEU A 501 -16.27 0.07 9.60
N CYS A 502 -16.02 -1.24 9.75
CA CYS A 502 -16.90 -2.27 9.18
C CYS A 502 -18.29 -2.29 9.83
N LEU A 503 -18.37 -2.01 11.12
CA LEU A 503 -19.62 -1.91 11.90
C LEU A 503 -20.27 -0.52 11.79
N GLY A 504 -19.58 0.47 11.18
CA GLY A 504 -20.02 1.84 11.07
C GLY A 504 -21.31 2.02 10.28
N LYS A 505 -22.11 3.03 10.66
CA LYS A 505 -23.32 3.45 9.95
C LYS A 505 -22.96 4.41 8.81
N GLY A 506 -23.89 4.59 7.87
CA GLY A 506 -23.75 5.57 6.77
C GLY A 506 -22.97 5.06 5.56
N ILE A 507 -22.54 3.80 5.53
CA ILE A 507 -21.91 3.22 4.34
C ILE A 507 -22.95 3.18 3.20
N PRO A 508 -22.65 3.79 2.04
CA PRO A 508 -23.53 3.78 0.87
C PRO A 508 -23.92 2.35 0.49
N ARG A 509 -25.17 2.14 0.05
CA ARG A 509 -25.68 0.81 -0.32
C ARG A 509 -24.77 0.09 -1.32
N GLY A 510 -24.27 0.80 -2.33
CA GLY A 510 -23.35 0.26 -3.35
C GLY A 510 -21.95 -0.13 -2.84
N LEU A 511 -21.57 0.28 -1.61
CA LEU A 511 -20.30 -0.07 -0.98
C LEU A 511 -20.46 -1.06 0.19
N ARG A 512 -21.65 -1.63 0.38
CA ARG A 512 -21.86 -2.66 1.40
C ARG A 512 -21.39 -4.00 0.88
N LEU A 513 -20.58 -4.69 1.69
CA LEU A 513 -20.15 -6.04 1.36
C LEU A 513 -21.34 -7.01 1.36
N PRO A 514 -21.37 -8.02 0.47
CA PRO A 514 -22.30 -9.14 0.55
C PRO A 514 -22.17 -9.88 1.89
N LEU A 515 -23.24 -10.56 2.32
CA LEU A 515 -23.27 -11.24 3.63
C LEU A 515 -22.11 -12.22 3.83
N CYS A 516 -21.79 -13.03 2.83
CA CYS A 516 -20.67 -13.99 2.91
C CYS A 516 -19.31 -13.28 3.12
N GLN A 517 -19.10 -12.14 2.48
CA GLN A 517 -17.90 -11.33 2.67
C GLN A 517 -17.88 -10.62 4.04
N GLN A 518 -19.03 -10.19 4.55
CA GLN A 518 -19.13 -9.70 5.93
C GLN A 518 -18.79 -10.80 6.94
N LEU A 519 -19.32 -12.01 6.77
CA LEU A 519 -18.99 -13.15 7.62
C LEU A 519 -17.49 -13.48 7.59
N ALA A 520 -16.85 -13.40 6.42
CA ALA A 520 -15.40 -13.58 6.30
C ALA A 520 -14.62 -12.50 7.08
N VAL A 521 -14.96 -11.21 6.91
CA VAL A 521 -14.31 -10.10 7.64
C VAL A 521 -14.48 -10.26 9.14
N HIS A 522 -15.71 -10.54 9.60
CA HIS A 522 -15.98 -10.70 11.03
C HIS A 522 -15.38 -12.00 11.59
N GLY A 523 -15.40 -13.11 10.84
CA GLY A 523 -14.80 -14.39 11.24
C GLY A 523 -13.27 -14.36 11.33
N ILE A 524 -12.61 -13.45 10.60
CA ILE A 524 -11.15 -13.36 10.59
C ILE A 524 -10.66 -12.16 11.41
N LEU A 525 -11.08 -10.96 11.08
CA LEU A 525 -10.54 -9.74 11.70
C LEU A 525 -11.21 -9.44 13.05
N SER A 526 -12.55 -9.40 13.10
CA SER A 526 -13.27 -9.10 14.35
C SER A 526 -13.08 -10.20 15.39
N ALA A 527 -13.16 -11.47 14.95
CA ALA A 527 -12.94 -12.61 15.83
C ALA A 527 -11.47 -12.72 16.26
N GLY A 528 -10.51 -12.28 15.43
CA GLY A 528 -9.11 -12.16 15.82
C GLY A 528 -8.92 -11.17 16.98
N VAL A 529 -9.50 -9.96 16.86
CA VAL A 529 -9.42 -8.94 17.91
C VAL A 529 -10.12 -9.38 19.20
N LEU A 530 -11.38 -9.84 19.09
CA LEU A 530 -12.15 -10.31 20.25
C LEU A 530 -11.54 -11.54 20.88
N GLY A 531 -11.02 -12.47 20.09
CA GLY A 531 -10.34 -13.66 20.59
C GLY A 531 -9.12 -13.31 21.45
N LEU A 532 -8.33 -12.31 21.03
CA LEU A 532 -7.20 -11.83 21.84
C LEU A 532 -7.66 -11.16 23.15
N LEU A 533 -8.73 -10.37 23.13
CA LEU A 533 -9.26 -9.71 24.32
C LEU A 533 -9.88 -10.70 25.29
N LEU A 534 -10.57 -11.72 24.80
CA LEU A 534 -11.25 -12.73 25.61
C LEU A 534 -10.35 -13.93 25.99
N TYR A 535 -9.12 -13.97 25.48
CA TYR A 535 -8.20 -15.08 25.71
C TYR A 535 -7.94 -15.38 27.20
N PRO A 536 -7.70 -14.38 28.09
CA PRO A 536 -7.55 -14.64 29.52
C PRO A 536 -8.80 -15.26 30.14
N ALA A 537 -9.98 -14.77 29.75
CA ALA A 537 -11.24 -15.32 30.24
C ALA A 537 -11.44 -16.78 29.79
N SER A 538 -11.07 -17.12 28.54
CA SER A 538 -11.13 -18.51 28.05
C SER A 538 -10.21 -19.44 28.84
N LEU A 539 -9.01 -19.00 29.22
CA LEU A 539 -8.09 -19.78 30.06
C LEU A 539 -8.67 -20.01 31.45
N ILE A 540 -9.31 -19.00 32.05
CA ILE A 540 -9.99 -19.12 33.36
C ILE A 540 -11.13 -20.16 33.25
N VAL A 541 -11.95 -20.07 32.20
CA VAL A 541 -13.05 -21.05 31.99
C VAL A 541 -12.51 -22.49 31.87
N VAL A 542 -11.43 -22.68 31.11
CA VAL A 542 -10.79 -24.00 30.98
C VAL A 542 -10.26 -24.49 32.32
N ALA A 543 -9.59 -23.62 33.11
CA ALA A 543 -9.07 -23.98 34.42
C ALA A 543 -10.18 -24.33 35.40
N VAL A 544 -11.25 -23.52 35.48
CA VAL A 544 -12.41 -23.77 36.35
C VAL A 544 -13.11 -25.10 35.95
N ALA A 545 -13.30 -25.33 34.64
CA ALA A 545 -13.89 -26.60 34.15
C ALA A 545 -13.03 -27.81 34.52
N ALA A 546 -11.70 -27.70 34.40
CA ALA A 546 -10.77 -28.76 34.79
C ALA A 546 -10.82 -29.04 36.30
N ILE A 547 -10.83 -28.01 37.15
CA ILE A 547 -10.94 -28.15 38.60
C ILE A 547 -12.29 -28.80 38.97
N ALA A 548 -13.41 -28.32 38.41
CA ALA A 548 -14.72 -28.87 38.65
C ALA A 548 -14.82 -30.37 38.22
N ALA A 549 -14.14 -30.73 37.14
CA ALA A 549 -14.04 -32.10 36.67
C ALA A 549 -13.25 -32.98 37.66
N LEU A 550 -12.14 -32.49 38.20
CA LEU A 550 -11.33 -33.22 39.19
C LEU A 550 -12.06 -33.36 40.51
N ASP A 551 -12.87 -32.39 40.93
CA ASP A 551 -13.66 -32.41 42.15
C ASP A 551 -14.97 -33.22 41.99
N GLY A 552 -15.27 -33.77 40.81
CA GLY A 552 -16.54 -34.44 40.53
C GLY A 552 -17.77 -33.53 40.57
N ARG A 553 -17.59 -32.22 40.54
CA ARG A 553 -18.65 -31.20 40.56
C ARG A 553 -19.07 -30.83 39.16
N TRP A 554 -19.93 -31.66 38.59
CA TRP A 554 -20.39 -31.47 37.21
C TRP A 554 -21.65 -30.60 37.14
N PRO A 555 -21.79 -29.69 36.14
CA PRO A 555 -23.02 -28.96 35.92
C PRO A 555 -24.21 -29.95 35.73
N GLN A 556 -25.32 -29.70 36.39
CA GLN A 556 -26.52 -30.54 36.28
C GLN A 556 -27.29 -30.29 34.98
N GLU A 557 -27.11 -29.11 34.38
CA GLU A 557 -27.89 -28.67 33.25
C GLU A 557 -27.27 -29.09 31.89
N PRO A 558 -27.99 -29.86 31.05
CA PRO A 558 -27.46 -30.37 29.77
C PRO A 558 -27.00 -29.26 28.82
N TYR A 559 -27.65 -28.07 28.80
CA TYR A 559 -27.26 -26.97 27.95
C TYR A 559 -25.89 -26.36 28.33
N VAL A 560 -25.50 -26.40 29.59
CA VAL A 560 -24.17 -25.92 30.06
C VAL A 560 -23.08 -26.82 29.45
N TRP A 561 -23.32 -28.13 29.42
CA TRP A 561 -22.43 -29.08 28.77
C TRP A 561 -22.29 -28.82 27.28
N ALA A 562 -23.43 -28.60 26.60
CA ALA A 562 -23.42 -28.32 25.17
C ALA A 562 -22.63 -27.02 24.86
N LEU A 563 -22.84 -25.95 25.63
CA LEU A 563 -22.09 -24.72 25.48
C LEU A 563 -20.60 -24.89 25.81
N LEU A 564 -20.25 -25.59 26.86
CA LEU A 564 -18.87 -25.89 27.22
C LEU A 564 -18.17 -26.68 26.12
N ALA A 565 -18.80 -27.77 25.66
CA ALA A 565 -18.26 -28.60 24.60
C ALA A 565 -18.06 -27.82 23.28
N LEU A 566 -19.02 -26.95 22.90
CA LEU A 566 -18.91 -26.11 21.71
C LEU A 566 -17.79 -25.08 21.85
N ASN A 567 -17.64 -24.44 23.00
CA ASN A 567 -16.57 -23.45 23.20
C ASN A 567 -15.19 -24.10 23.25
N LEU A 568 -15.04 -25.24 23.92
CA LEU A 568 -13.81 -26.03 23.88
C LEU A 568 -13.52 -26.53 22.45
N GLY A 569 -14.54 -27.02 21.75
CA GLY A 569 -14.43 -27.41 20.34
C GLY A 569 -13.95 -26.28 19.44
N ASN A 570 -14.47 -25.05 19.61
CA ASN A 570 -14.02 -23.86 18.89
C ASN A 570 -12.56 -23.53 19.21
N LEU A 571 -12.15 -23.56 20.49
CA LEU A 571 -10.76 -23.32 20.91
C LEU A 571 -9.81 -24.34 20.28
N PHE A 572 -10.12 -25.64 20.37
CA PHE A 572 -9.31 -26.68 19.76
C PHE A 572 -9.29 -26.58 18.25
N ALA A 573 -10.42 -26.27 17.59
CA ALA A 573 -10.47 -26.08 16.14
C ALA A 573 -9.56 -24.93 15.68
N VAL A 574 -9.53 -23.80 16.40
CA VAL A 574 -8.63 -22.67 16.10
C VAL A 574 -7.17 -23.04 16.34
N LEU A 575 -6.85 -23.79 17.41
CA LEU A 575 -5.49 -24.26 17.69
C LEU A 575 -5.01 -25.24 16.59
N ILE A 576 -5.84 -26.20 16.22
CA ILE A 576 -5.54 -27.17 15.16
C ILE A 576 -5.39 -26.43 13.81
N ALA A 577 -6.29 -25.52 13.48
CA ALA A 577 -6.19 -24.72 12.26
C ALA A 577 -4.89 -23.89 12.22
N ALA A 578 -4.50 -23.28 13.34
CA ALA A 578 -3.25 -22.53 13.45
C ALA A 578 -2.02 -23.46 13.30
N ALA A 579 -2.04 -24.65 13.92
CA ALA A 579 -0.96 -25.63 13.81
C ALA A 579 -0.80 -26.13 12.37
N ILE A 580 -1.90 -26.52 11.72
CA ILE A 580 -1.90 -26.96 10.32
C ILE A 580 -1.41 -25.83 9.40
N SER A 581 -1.91 -24.60 9.60
CA SER A 581 -1.52 -23.45 8.80
C SER A 581 -0.03 -23.12 8.97
N ALA A 582 0.47 -23.13 10.22
CA ALA A 582 1.88 -22.90 10.51
C ALA A 582 2.75 -23.99 9.88
N ALA A 583 2.42 -25.27 10.06
CA ALA A 583 3.20 -26.38 9.50
C ALA A 583 3.25 -26.32 7.96
N ARG A 584 2.12 -26.08 7.32
CA ARG A 584 2.04 -25.92 5.85
C ARG A 584 2.80 -24.69 5.36
N GLY A 585 2.64 -23.57 6.05
CA GLY A 585 3.33 -22.33 5.73
C GLY A 585 4.85 -22.46 5.87
N LEU A 586 5.32 -23.09 6.96
CA LEU A 586 6.74 -23.36 7.19
C LEU A 586 7.35 -24.28 6.13
N ARG A 587 6.58 -25.29 5.66
CA ARG A 587 7.01 -26.13 4.54
C ARG A 587 7.20 -25.31 3.28
N SER A 588 6.27 -24.42 2.97
CA SER A 588 6.37 -23.50 1.82
C SER A 588 7.53 -22.51 1.97
N ALA A 589 7.74 -21.97 3.17
CA ALA A 589 8.82 -21.04 3.50
C ALA A 589 10.20 -21.71 3.70
N ARG A 590 10.30 -23.04 3.55
CA ARG A 590 11.54 -23.84 3.79
C ARG A 590 12.11 -23.70 5.20
N ALA A 591 11.23 -23.51 6.20
CA ALA A 591 11.61 -23.33 7.61
C ALA A 591 10.99 -24.39 8.54
N LEU A 592 10.85 -25.65 8.05
CA LEU A 592 10.17 -26.76 8.77
C LEU A 592 10.73 -27.04 10.16
N TRP A 593 12.00 -26.73 10.42
CA TRP A 593 12.59 -26.93 11.74
C TRP A 593 11.90 -26.10 12.84
N LEU A 594 11.13 -25.06 12.48
CA LEU A 594 10.34 -24.27 13.44
C LEU A 594 9.05 -25.00 13.90
N VAL A 595 8.70 -26.14 13.32
CA VAL A 595 7.47 -26.89 13.69
C VAL A 595 7.43 -27.21 15.19
N TRP A 596 8.59 -27.43 15.82
CA TRP A 596 8.73 -27.67 17.26
C TRP A 596 8.34 -26.48 18.14
N HIS A 597 8.14 -25.32 17.58
CA HIS A 597 7.65 -24.12 18.29
C HIS A 597 6.12 -23.99 18.25
N ILE A 598 5.41 -24.80 17.46
CA ILE A 598 3.94 -24.77 17.36
C ILE A 598 3.25 -24.97 18.73
N PRO A 599 3.69 -25.89 19.62
CA PRO A 599 3.12 -26.03 20.95
C PRO A 599 3.21 -24.76 21.82
N LEU A 600 4.09 -23.80 21.48
CA LEU A 600 4.24 -22.52 22.19
C LEU A 600 3.26 -21.44 21.73
N LEU A 601 2.42 -21.71 20.71
CA LEU A 601 1.41 -20.76 20.23
C LEU A 601 0.45 -20.26 21.34
N PRO A 602 -0.03 -21.10 22.28
CA PRO A 602 -0.86 -20.58 23.36
C PRO A 602 -0.17 -19.55 24.24
N ALA A 603 1.11 -19.76 24.59
CA ALA A 603 1.90 -18.77 25.34
C ALA A 603 2.11 -17.48 24.54
N TYR A 604 2.36 -17.60 23.24
CA TYR A 604 2.46 -16.44 22.35
C TYR A 604 1.14 -15.67 22.26
N TRP A 605 0.00 -16.34 22.20
CA TRP A 605 -1.32 -15.68 22.23
C TRP A 605 -1.63 -14.98 23.54
N ALA A 606 -1.11 -15.46 24.68
CA ALA A 606 -1.20 -14.75 25.96
C ALA A 606 -0.47 -13.40 25.89
N LEU A 607 0.73 -13.35 25.28
CA LEU A 607 1.44 -12.09 25.03
C LEU A 607 0.69 -11.18 24.04
N MET A 608 0.11 -11.76 22.97
CA MET A 608 -0.73 -11.01 22.03
C MET A 608 -1.97 -10.43 22.72
N SER A 609 -2.57 -11.17 23.66
CA SER A 609 -3.68 -10.69 24.47
C SER A 609 -3.27 -9.48 25.33
N PHE A 610 -2.12 -9.55 25.96
CA PHE A 610 -1.57 -8.40 26.72
C PHE A 610 -1.40 -7.17 25.82
N ALA A 611 -0.85 -7.35 24.62
CA ALA A 611 -0.75 -6.27 23.63
C ALA A 611 -2.14 -5.74 23.20
N ALA A 612 -3.15 -6.63 23.07
CA ALA A 612 -4.51 -6.27 22.69
C ALA A 612 -5.21 -5.40 23.75
N TRP A 613 -5.06 -5.71 25.03
CA TRP A 613 -5.61 -4.88 26.12
C TRP A 613 -4.96 -3.49 26.16
N GLN A 614 -3.64 -3.41 25.96
CA GLN A 614 -2.97 -2.12 25.82
C GLN A 614 -3.44 -1.34 24.58
N ALA A 615 -3.65 -2.05 23.46
CA ALA A 615 -4.17 -1.48 22.22
C ALA A 615 -5.59 -0.92 22.42
N LEU A 616 -6.46 -1.63 23.16
CA LEU A 616 -7.81 -1.19 23.50
C LEU A 616 -7.79 0.11 24.29
N PHE A 617 -6.91 0.22 25.29
CA PHE A 617 -6.75 1.45 26.05
C PHE A 617 -6.29 2.63 25.17
N GLN A 618 -5.30 2.39 24.28
CA GLN A 618 -4.85 3.40 23.34
C GLN A 618 -5.90 3.77 22.28
N PHE A 619 -6.72 2.82 21.84
CA PHE A 619 -7.79 3.05 20.88
C PHE A 619 -8.79 4.12 21.36
N PHE A 620 -9.04 4.20 22.68
CA PHE A 620 -9.90 5.23 23.25
C PHE A 620 -9.19 6.56 23.49
N ARG A 621 -7.93 6.54 23.94
CA ARG A 621 -7.18 7.73 24.33
C ARG A 621 -6.41 8.38 23.19
N ARG A 622 -5.74 7.56 22.35
CA ARG A 622 -4.81 8.02 21.29
C ARG A 622 -4.95 7.18 20.02
N PRO A 623 -6.11 7.26 19.33
CA PRO A 623 -6.43 6.37 18.21
C PRO A 623 -5.44 6.47 17.05
N SER A 624 -5.02 7.68 16.68
CA SER A 624 -4.18 7.92 15.50
C SER A 624 -2.67 8.02 15.80
N GLU A 625 -2.25 7.75 17.06
CA GLU A 625 -0.83 7.75 17.40
C GLU A 625 -0.13 6.56 16.75
N TRP A 626 0.87 6.85 15.93
CA TRP A 626 1.67 5.84 15.26
C TRP A 626 2.97 5.59 16.02
N GLU A 627 3.12 4.36 16.54
CA GLU A 627 4.33 3.93 17.26
C GLU A 627 5.31 3.34 16.27
N LYS A 628 6.47 4.01 16.10
CA LYS A 628 7.52 3.54 15.20
C LYS A 628 8.23 2.31 15.78
N THR A 629 8.44 1.31 14.93
CA THR A 629 9.36 0.18 15.19
C THR A 629 10.77 0.57 14.74
N THR A 630 11.79 0.23 15.52
CA THR A 630 13.21 0.42 15.14
C THR A 630 13.71 -0.78 14.36
N HIS A 631 14.25 -0.53 13.15
CA HIS A 631 14.79 -1.54 12.23
C HIS A 631 16.33 -1.58 12.26
N GLY A 632 16.94 -2.61 11.67
CA GLY A 632 18.40 -2.76 11.56
C GLY A 632 19.10 -3.34 12.81
N VAL A 633 18.36 -3.76 13.84
CA VAL A 633 18.93 -4.26 15.10
C VAL A 633 19.50 -5.68 14.94
N ALA A 634 18.90 -6.52 14.11
CA ALA A 634 19.39 -7.87 13.84
C ALA A 634 20.70 -7.84 13.02
N CYS A 635 20.83 -6.93 12.07
CA CYS A 635 22.09 -6.69 11.33
C CYS A 635 23.24 -6.30 12.24
N ASP A 636 23.02 -5.42 13.21
CA ASP A 636 24.04 -5.02 14.18
C ASP A 636 24.52 -6.18 15.04
N ARG A 637 23.62 -7.07 15.46
CA ARG A 637 23.97 -8.26 16.22
C ARG A 637 24.80 -9.25 15.41
N ARG A 638 24.54 -9.40 14.10
CA ARG A 638 25.40 -10.20 13.20
C ARG A 638 26.77 -9.56 13.05
N ARG A 639 26.86 -8.26 12.76
CA ARG A 639 28.14 -7.53 12.62
C ARG A 639 28.97 -7.56 13.91
N ARG A 640 28.35 -7.49 15.10
CA ARG A 640 29.04 -7.61 16.40
C ARG A 640 29.54 -9.02 16.69
N ARG A 641 28.85 -10.08 16.23
CA ARG A 641 29.27 -11.48 16.38
C ARG A 641 30.41 -11.87 15.42
N THR A 642 30.52 -11.21 14.26
CA THR A 642 31.57 -11.47 13.27
C THR A 642 32.79 -10.58 13.42
N ARG A 643 32.78 -9.56 14.29
CA ARG A 643 34.02 -8.86 14.65
C ARG A 643 34.83 -9.76 15.58
N PRO A 644 36.08 -10.12 15.20
CA PRO A 644 36.99 -10.81 16.12
C PRO A 644 37.14 -9.93 17.38
N LYS A 645 36.98 -10.55 18.53
CA LYS A 645 37.37 -9.88 19.78
C LYS A 645 38.86 -9.55 19.62
N LEU A 646 39.17 -8.28 19.41
CA LEU A 646 40.51 -7.78 19.58
C LEU A 646 40.86 -8.00 21.07
N VAL A 647 41.69 -9.01 21.32
CA VAL A 647 42.33 -9.28 22.62
C VAL A 647 43.44 -8.27 22.78
#